data_b3f2b5bd87dcbde5005e5cbe872cdb89
#
_entry.id   b3f2b5bd87dcbde5005e5cbe872cdb89
#
_cell.length_a   1.000
_cell.length_b   1.000
_cell.length_c   1.000
_cell.angle_alpha   90.00
_cell.angle_beta   90.00
_cell.angle_gamma   90.00
#
_symmetry.space_group_name_H-M   'P 1'
#
loop_
_entity.id
_entity.type
_entity.pdbx_description
1 polymer ?
#
loop_
_entity_poly.entity_id
_entity_poly.type
_entity_poly.pdbx_seq_one_letter_code
_entity_poly.pdbx_strand_id
1 'polypeptide(L)'
;MTMNGGTDRTDYLISLGYISEDGILVNTGFERYSARVNVNSQVTDWFRAGLNTNLAYNKSNFNQYDNTSTANPWYTSQFMGPIYPVYLKDANGNDALDAAGNRQLDYGETGRPVANDFNALGDLTLDRSYSATDNASLRANVTFGSDKESFGWAQGIKLNINFGMDYQSLTETDMMNKFHGNQKNAGGLIQKYATRDLSYTFNQQLTYNRKFGDHTIGALLGHEFYQYTYNYLYAGKTNIVDGINELRPASTIYDADSYSIEHDIEAYFGSLNYNFAEKYYFSAHLRRDGSSRFHKDHRWGTFWGVGANWRISAENFMKSVSWVDNLSLRASYGENGNEGLDSYYAWQNLYSLAYPNGNKIGGFVSTLENKDLSWEKNGMFDVALEGALLGNRIRFSVEYFNKKTTDMLLNYPMALSTGFKGYDANVGNMRNWGWEFMVSGTLLKTKNVVWNLTWMGTAQRNKVLKLTEQSNEIINGVKIIKEGYDINTFYMAKSAGVDPMTGAQLYYAYESMDDDGNVTGEYITDDYAKAATSKYFVGKRTPDLYGSISTDLTLFNCVDLSILTTYSIGGKIYDSLYYGTMKPMYYASDTWNKNVLRRWQKPGDITDIPRVDVGGSSTLTSNYLVNASYFAIKNITLGYTLPSSIASKAYLSGLRVYASFDNVALFTHLKGMDPQYNLTGGTNYAYSPNKTFSIGLDINF
;
A
#
# COMPACT_ATOMS: atom_id res chain seq x y z
N MET A 1 -4.67 -27.87 4.86
CA MET A 1 -5.66 -28.97 4.79
C MET A 1 -7.04 -28.35 4.88
N THR A 2 -7.94 -28.68 3.97
CA THR A 2 -9.31 -28.17 3.98
C THR A 2 -10.28 -29.33 3.83
N MET A 3 -11.31 -29.35 4.65
CA MET A 3 -12.40 -30.32 4.62
C MET A 3 -13.71 -29.53 4.47
N ASN A 4 -14.51 -29.88 3.49
CA ASN A 4 -15.82 -29.29 3.28
C ASN A 4 -16.85 -30.39 3.02
N GLY A 5 -18.07 -30.16 3.43
CA GLY A 5 -19.16 -31.09 3.23
C GLY A 5 -20.50 -30.43 3.58
N GLY A 6 -21.56 -31.18 3.36
CA GLY A 6 -22.88 -30.65 3.66
C GLY A 6 -24.02 -31.62 3.39
N THR A 7 -25.19 -31.18 3.75
CA THR A 7 -26.50 -31.76 3.44
C THR A 7 -27.30 -30.72 2.67
N ASP A 8 -28.53 -31.04 2.25
CA ASP A 8 -29.44 -30.08 1.60
C ASP A 8 -29.71 -28.84 2.46
N ARG A 9 -29.45 -28.88 3.77
CA ARG A 9 -29.75 -27.81 4.72
C ARG A 9 -28.56 -27.20 5.41
N THR A 10 -27.44 -27.91 5.48
CA THR A 10 -26.26 -27.44 6.25
C THR A 10 -25.01 -27.68 5.46
N ASP A 11 -24.19 -26.66 5.30
CA ASP A 11 -22.85 -26.72 4.74
C ASP A 11 -21.81 -26.34 5.79
N TYR A 12 -20.64 -26.97 5.70
CA TYR A 12 -19.52 -26.65 6.56
C TYR A 12 -18.19 -26.67 5.80
N LEU A 13 -17.26 -25.86 6.28
CA LEU A 13 -15.87 -25.86 5.86
C LEU A 13 -14.98 -25.73 7.10
N ILE A 14 -13.99 -26.61 7.19
CA ILE A 14 -12.93 -26.55 8.20
C ILE A 14 -11.60 -26.52 7.46
N SER A 15 -10.75 -25.56 7.77
CA SER A 15 -9.44 -25.40 7.16
C SER A 15 -8.38 -25.19 8.22
N LEU A 16 -7.26 -25.90 8.09
CA LEU A 16 -6.07 -25.73 8.91
C LEU A 16 -4.90 -25.35 7.99
N GLY A 17 -4.14 -24.33 8.36
CA GLY A 17 -3.00 -23.84 7.61
C GLY A 17 -1.78 -23.67 8.50
N TYR A 18 -0.62 -23.94 7.93
CA TYR A 18 0.69 -23.65 8.48
C TYR A 18 1.58 -23.06 7.38
N ILE A 19 2.26 -21.97 7.72
CA ILE A 19 3.26 -21.31 6.87
C ILE A 19 4.51 -21.13 7.73
N SER A 20 5.68 -21.44 7.15
CA SER A 20 6.99 -21.10 7.70
C SER A 20 7.83 -20.54 6.57
N GLU A 21 8.44 -19.39 6.79
CA GLU A 21 9.23 -18.66 5.81
C GLU A 21 10.49 -18.12 6.50
N ASP A 22 11.66 -18.44 5.96
CA ASP A 22 12.92 -17.81 6.33
C ASP A 22 13.13 -16.57 5.46
N GLY A 23 13.47 -15.45 6.08
CA GLY A 23 13.75 -14.21 5.37
C GLY A 23 15.10 -14.26 4.63
N ILE A 24 15.31 -13.32 3.70
CA ILE A 24 16.59 -13.18 2.98
C ILE A 24 17.72 -12.63 3.85
N LEU A 25 17.39 -12.03 4.98
CA LEU A 25 18.36 -11.56 5.96
C LEU A 25 18.52 -12.56 7.08
N VAL A 26 19.71 -12.62 7.62
CA VAL A 26 20.04 -13.48 8.76
C VAL A 26 19.11 -13.18 9.94
N ASN A 27 18.62 -14.24 10.61
CA ASN A 27 17.71 -14.18 11.75
C ASN A 27 16.32 -13.54 11.48
N THR A 28 15.89 -13.43 10.22
CA THR A 28 14.53 -13.02 9.90
C THR A 28 13.69 -14.19 9.47
N GLY A 29 12.41 -14.18 9.81
CA GLY A 29 11.49 -15.24 9.44
C GLY A 29 10.08 -14.97 9.90
N PHE A 30 9.15 -15.79 9.38
CA PHE A 30 7.74 -15.70 9.68
C PHE A 30 7.13 -17.10 9.80
N GLU A 31 6.33 -17.29 10.85
CA GLU A 31 5.53 -18.49 11.04
C GLU A 31 4.06 -18.10 11.26
N ARG A 32 3.15 -18.85 10.68
CA ARG A 32 1.71 -18.68 10.87
C ARG A 32 1.02 -20.03 11.04
N TYR A 33 0.23 -20.13 12.08
CA TYR A 33 -0.75 -21.18 12.32
C TYR A 33 -2.14 -20.59 12.13
N SER A 34 -2.99 -21.22 11.35
CA SER A 34 -4.35 -20.72 11.12
C SER A 34 -5.39 -21.85 11.15
N ALA A 35 -6.56 -21.52 11.69
CA ALA A 35 -7.72 -22.39 11.68
C ALA A 35 -8.95 -21.59 11.25
N ARG A 36 -9.75 -22.15 10.36
CA ARG A 36 -11.00 -21.56 9.88
C ARG A 36 -12.13 -22.56 9.97
N VAL A 37 -13.26 -22.11 10.50
CA VAL A 37 -14.49 -22.89 10.58
C VAL A 37 -15.64 -22.04 10.05
N ASN A 38 -16.34 -22.53 9.04
CA ASN A 38 -17.56 -21.93 8.53
C ASN A 38 -18.67 -22.97 8.61
N VAL A 39 -19.81 -22.57 9.13
CA VAL A 39 -21.02 -23.41 9.19
C VAL A 39 -22.21 -22.54 8.82
N ASN A 40 -23.01 -22.98 7.86
CA ASN A 40 -24.27 -22.34 7.53
C ASN A 40 -25.37 -23.39 7.55
N SER A 41 -26.52 -23.07 8.15
CA SER A 41 -27.64 -23.99 8.24
C SER A 41 -28.96 -23.31 7.94
N GLN A 42 -29.73 -23.89 7.04
CA GLN A 42 -31.14 -23.62 6.82
C GLN A 42 -31.95 -24.42 7.83
N VAL A 43 -32.10 -23.87 9.02
CA VAL A 43 -32.75 -24.57 10.17
C VAL A 43 -34.21 -24.88 9.86
N THR A 44 -34.94 -23.91 9.31
CA THR A 44 -36.30 -24.05 8.79
C THR A 44 -36.43 -23.35 7.45
N ASP A 45 -37.59 -23.44 6.79
CA ASP A 45 -37.82 -22.75 5.51
C ASP A 45 -37.77 -21.21 5.60
N TRP A 46 -37.83 -20.66 6.81
CA TRP A 46 -37.85 -19.23 7.08
C TRP A 46 -36.74 -18.77 8.03
N PHE A 47 -35.90 -19.68 8.54
CA PHE A 47 -34.82 -19.34 9.44
C PHE A 47 -33.51 -19.99 9.00
N ARG A 48 -32.51 -19.17 8.79
CA ARG A 48 -31.13 -19.55 8.49
C ARG A 48 -30.20 -18.95 9.53
N ALA A 49 -29.18 -19.70 9.93
CA ALA A 49 -28.10 -19.23 10.77
C ALA A 49 -26.74 -19.60 10.17
N GLY A 50 -25.77 -18.74 10.36
CA GLY A 50 -24.40 -18.95 9.91
C GLY A 50 -23.39 -18.48 10.95
N LEU A 51 -22.26 -19.20 11.02
CA LEU A 51 -21.12 -18.86 11.84
C LEU A 51 -19.83 -19.06 11.03
N ASN A 52 -19.01 -18.02 10.95
CA ASN A 52 -17.70 -18.08 10.34
C ASN A 52 -16.68 -17.58 11.37
N THR A 53 -15.65 -18.40 11.61
CA THR A 53 -14.58 -18.09 12.56
C THR A 53 -13.24 -18.30 11.90
N ASN A 54 -12.34 -17.36 12.08
CA ASN A 54 -10.94 -17.47 11.65
C ASN A 54 -10.04 -17.12 12.82
N LEU A 55 -9.12 -18.03 13.13
CA LEU A 55 -8.12 -17.87 14.17
C LEU A 55 -6.73 -17.95 13.53
N ALA A 56 -5.83 -17.08 13.91
CA ALA A 56 -4.45 -17.16 13.49
C ALA A 56 -3.49 -16.73 14.59
N TYR A 57 -2.40 -17.45 14.71
CA TYR A 57 -1.26 -17.09 15.55
C TYR A 57 -0.05 -16.90 14.63
N ASN A 58 0.54 -15.72 14.67
CA ASN A 58 1.70 -15.37 13.88
C ASN A 58 2.90 -15.13 14.78
N LYS A 59 4.07 -15.57 14.33
CA LYS A 59 5.38 -15.15 14.87
C LYS A 59 6.19 -14.52 13.77
N SER A 60 6.88 -13.44 14.07
CA SER A 60 7.77 -12.77 13.13
C SER A 60 9.08 -12.44 13.83
N ASN A 61 10.20 -12.77 13.19
CA ASN A 61 11.51 -12.27 13.53
C ASN A 61 11.91 -11.29 12.43
N PHE A 62 12.29 -10.08 12.79
CA PHE A 62 12.63 -9.03 11.84
C PHE A 62 13.79 -8.20 12.36
N ASN A 63 14.35 -7.36 11.50
CA ASN A 63 15.38 -6.41 11.89
C ASN A 63 14.75 -5.08 12.24
N GLN A 64 15.35 -4.37 13.16
CA GLN A 64 14.99 -2.99 13.42
C GLN A 64 15.15 -2.18 12.13
N TYR A 65 14.08 -1.49 11.78
CA TYR A 65 13.95 -0.83 10.52
C TYR A 65 13.64 0.66 10.73
N ASP A 66 14.71 1.46 10.66
CA ASP A 66 14.56 2.91 10.54
C ASP A 66 15.11 3.32 9.16
N ASN A 67 14.28 3.95 8.34
CA ASN A 67 14.48 4.18 6.91
C ASN A 67 15.87 4.74 6.54
N THR A 68 16.45 5.60 7.35
CA THR A 68 17.70 6.30 7.07
C THR A 68 18.77 6.11 8.13
N SER A 69 18.56 5.17 9.04
CA SER A 69 19.47 4.90 10.15
C SER A 69 20.57 3.90 9.77
N THR A 70 21.72 4.05 10.36
CA THR A 70 22.81 3.05 10.31
C THR A 70 22.44 1.73 10.99
N ALA A 71 21.38 1.71 11.80
CA ALA A 71 20.77 0.48 12.31
C ALA A 71 20.01 -0.30 11.24
N ASN A 72 19.66 0.31 10.10
CA ASN A 72 19.10 -0.37 8.95
C ASN A 72 20.23 -1.05 8.15
N PRO A 73 20.35 -2.39 8.16
CA PRO A 73 21.46 -3.10 7.50
C PRO A 73 21.45 -2.87 5.98
N TRP A 74 20.29 -2.66 5.38
CA TRP A 74 20.16 -2.37 3.95
C TRP A 74 20.70 -0.98 3.62
N TYR A 75 20.37 0.03 4.42
CA TYR A 75 20.94 1.37 4.29
C TYR A 75 22.46 1.33 4.44
N THR A 76 22.96 0.73 5.51
CA THR A 76 24.39 0.63 5.78
C THR A 76 25.15 -0.10 4.68
N SER A 77 24.62 -1.21 4.15
CA SER A 77 25.23 -1.94 3.04
C SER A 77 25.32 -1.13 1.74
N GLN A 78 24.42 -0.19 1.52
CA GLN A 78 24.41 0.67 0.33
C GLN A 78 25.39 1.84 0.43
N PHE A 79 25.62 2.37 1.63
CA PHE A 79 26.42 3.58 1.83
C PHE A 79 27.79 3.33 2.42
N MET A 80 28.04 2.18 3.01
CA MET A 80 29.38 1.84 3.50
C MET A 80 30.33 1.60 2.33
N GLY A 81 31.48 2.25 2.35
CA GLY A 81 32.49 2.11 1.32
C GLY A 81 33.02 0.67 1.19
N PRO A 82 33.22 0.14 -0.01
CA PRO A 82 33.66 -1.25 -0.24
C PRO A 82 35.10 -1.51 0.23
N ILE A 83 35.83 -0.50 0.64
CA ILE A 83 37.15 -0.63 1.26
C ILE A 83 37.10 -1.15 2.70
N TYR A 84 35.91 -1.10 3.35
CA TYR A 84 35.74 -1.60 4.71
C TYR A 84 35.27 -3.06 4.68
N PRO A 85 36.04 -3.99 5.28
CA PRO A 85 35.68 -5.38 5.29
C PRO A 85 34.58 -5.68 6.30
N VAL A 86 33.82 -6.79 6.08
CA VAL A 86 32.86 -7.31 7.06
C VAL A 86 33.56 -7.86 8.29
N TYR A 87 34.72 -8.48 8.11
CA TYR A 87 35.52 -9.07 9.17
C TYR A 87 36.83 -8.33 9.36
N LEU A 88 37.21 -8.13 10.61
CA LEU A 88 38.50 -7.55 10.98
C LEU A 88 39.65 -8.33 10.32
N LYS A 89 40.65 -7.62 9.82
CA LYS A 89 41.83 -8.24 9.18
C LYS A 89 43.05 -8.18 10.10
N ASP A 90 43.80 -9.28 10.13
CA ASP A 90 45.12 -9.32 10.76
C ASP A 90 46.20 -8.61 9.92
N ALA A 91 47.42 -8.52 10.43
CA ALA A 91 48.52 -7.87 9.74
C ALA A 91 48.91 -8.54 8.39
N ASN A 92 48.48 -9.76 8.15
CA ASN A 92 48.72 -10.50 6.90
C ASN A 92 47.54 -10.41 5.92
N GLY A 93 46.46 -9.70 6.30
CA GLY A 93 45.24 -9.57 5.48
C GLY A 93 44.24 -10.72 5.60
N ASN A 94 44.46 -11.69 6.49
CA ASN A 94 43.51 -12.76 6.79
C ASN A 94 42.46 -12.28 7.77
N ASP A 95 41.32 -13.00 7.85
CA ASP A 95 40.31 -12.72 8.85
C ASP A 95 40.87 -12.97 10.27
N ALA A 96 40.77 -11.95 11.14
CA ALA A 96 41.13 -12.09 12.53
C ALA A 96 40.15 -13.02 13.25
N LEU A 97 40.71 -13.88 14.13
CA LEU A 97 39.90 -14.85 14.88
C LEU A 97 39.86 -14.45 16.37
N ASP A 98 38.75 -14.73 17.03
CA ASP A 98 38.63 -14.64 18.48
C ASP A 98 39.30 -15.88 19.17
N ALA A 99 39.28 -15.90 20.49
CA ALA A 99 39.86 -16.99 21.29
C ALA A 99 39.14 -18.35 21.07
N ALA A 100 37.90 -18.34 20.53
CA ALA A 100 37.13 -19.52 20.21
C ALA A 100 37.32 -19.97 18.73
N GLY A 101 38.09 -19.20 17.93
CA GLY A 101 38.33 -19.48 16.51
C GLY A 101 37.27 -18.91 15.56
N ASN A 102 36.35 -18.06 16.03
CA ASN A 102 35.38 -17.41 15.19
C ASN A 102 35.95 -16.13 14.56
N ARG A 103 35.51 -15.80 13.35
CA ARG A 103 35.88 -14.54 12.69
C ARG A 103 35.32 -13.34 13.45
N GLN A 104 36.16 -12.36 13.70
CA GLN A 104 35.77 -11.12 14.37
C GLN A 104 35.18 -10.15 13.36
N LEU A 105 34.04 -9.53 13.70
CA LEU A 105 33.42 -8.50 12.87
C LEU A 105 34.17 -7.17 12.99
N ASP A 106 34.27 -6.44 11.86
CA ASP A 106 34.86 -5.10 11.86
C ASP A 106 33.77 -4.04 12.16
N TYR A 107 33.87 -3.39 13.31
CA TYR A 107 33.01 -2.28 13.72
C TYR A 107 33.66 -0.90 13.54
N GLY A 108 34.78 -0.84 12.82
CA GLY A 108 35.51 0.40 12.56
C GLY A 108 36.36 0.91 13.68
N GLU A 109 36.89 0.04 14.52
CA GLU A 109 37.82 0.37 15.63
C GLU A 109 39.05 1.14 15.17
N THR A 110 39.40 1.06 13.89
CA THR A 110 40.50 1.79 13.25
C THR A 110 40.13 3.20 12.76
N GLY A 111 38.94 3.70 13.12
CA GLY A 111 38.53 5.08 12.81
C GLY A 111 37.92 5.25 11.44
N ARG A 112 36.94 4.42 11.06
CA ARG A 112 36.08 4.66 9.90
C ARG A 112 35.38 6.00 10.03
N PRO A 113 35.39 6.86 9.00
CA PRO A 113 34.68 8.14 9.07
C PRO A 113 33.15 7.99 8.92
N VAL A 114 32.66 6.84 8.42
CA VAL A 114 31.22 6.55 8.20
C VAL A 114 30.84 5.25 8.88
N ALA A 115 29.66 5.24 9.51
CA ALA A 115 29.09 4.08 10.19
C ALA A 115 30.10 3.42 11.17
N ASN A 116 30.84 4.25 11.90
CA ASN A 116 31.66 3.78 12.98
C ASN A 116 30.82 3.12 14.07
N ASP A 117 31.27 2.03 14.65
CA ASP A 117 30.52 1.15 15.56
C ASP A 117 29.36 0.35 14.90
N PHE A 118 29.20 0.37 13.57
CA PHE A 118 28.17 -0.40 12.86
C PHE A 118 28.77 -1.44 11.94
N ASN A 119 28.13 -2.59 11.88
CA ASN A 119 28.42 -3.66 10.93
C ASN A 119 27.11 -4.35 10.60
N ALA A 120 26.68 -4.29 9.33
CA ALA A 120 25.39 -4.83 8.92
C ALA A 120 25.15 -6.29 9.32
N LEU A 121 26.20 -7.13 9.27
CA LEU A 121 26.11 -8.52 9.74
C LEU A 121 26.07 -8.60 11.27
N GLY A 122 26.81 -7.74 11.96
CA GLY A 122 26.81 -7.66 13.41
C GLY A 122 25.48 -7.22 13.98
N ASP A 123 24.88 -6.18 13.39
CA ASP A 123 23.55 -5.69 13.79
C ASP A 123 22.48 -6.79 13.57
N LEU A 124 22.55 -7.51 12.43
CA LEU A 124 21.66 -8.64 12.15
C LEU A 124 21.80 -9.84 13.10
N THR A 125 22.96 -10.00 13.74
CA THR A 125 23.24 -11.15 14.60
C THR A 125 23.13 -10.84 16.09
N LEU A 126 23.39 -9.59 16.49
CA LEU A 126 23.41 -9.16 17.88
C LEU A 126 22.10 -8.47 18.31
N ASP A 127 21.49 -7.70 17.42
CA ASP A 127 20.19 -7.09 17.67
C ASP A 127 19.07 -8.10 17.36
N ARG A 128 17.97 -8.00 18.08
CA ARG A 128 16.85 -8.93 17.95
C ARG A 128 15.53 -8.18 18.03
N SER A 129 14.71 -8.36 17.00
CA SER A 129 13.33 -7.88 17.00
C SER A 129 12.41 -9.04 16.64
N TYR A 130 11.41 -9.26 17.47
CA TYR A 130 10.44 -10.32 17.24
C TYR A 130 9.07 -9.93 17.77
N SER A 131 8.05 -10.42 17.10
CA SER A 131 6.66 -10.22 17.51
C SER A 131 5.87 -11.51 17.49
N ALA A 132 4.83 -11.55 18.32
CA ALA A 132 3.79 -12.55 18.31
C ALA A 132 2.43 -11.86 18.23
N THR A 133 1.56 -12.36 17.34
CA THR A 133 0.23 -11.79 17.11
C THR A 133 -0.84 -12.86 17.17
N ASP A 134 -1.79 -12.69 18.07
CA ASP A 134 -3.03 -13.47 18.13
C ASP A 134 -4.11 -12.72 17.33
N ASN A 135 -4.76 -13.41 16.39
CA ASN A 135 -5.87 -12.88 15.60
C ASN A 135 -7.08 -13.78 15.73
N ALA A 136 -8.23 -13.19 15.99
CA ALA A 136 -9.51 -13.88 15.99
C ALA A 136 -10.57 -13.05 15.28
N SER A 137 -11.24 -13.64 14.28
CA SER A 137 -12.38 -13.04 13.61
C SER A 137 -13.60 -13.94 13.77
N LEU A 138 -14.72 -13.33 14.13
CA LEU A 138 -16.01 -13.98 14.24
C LEU A 138 -17.03 -13.23 13.36
N ARG A 139 -17.80 -13.98 12.60
CA ARG A 139 -18.95 -13.46 11.86
C ARG A 139 -20.13 -14.39 12.11
N ALA A 140 -21.15 -13.88 12.76
CA ALA A 140 -22.41 -14.59 13.00
C ALA A 140 -23.53 -13.89 12.23
N ASN A 141 -24.39 -14.65 11.59
CA ASN A 141 -25.54 -14.12 10.90
C ASN A 141 -26.78 -14.96 11.11
N VAL A 142 -27.91 -14.30 11.21
CA VAL A 142 -29.22 -14.94 11.19
C VAL A 142 -30.11 -14.26 10.19
N THR A 143 -30.90 -15.05 9.47
CA THR A 143 -31.86 -14.57 8.49
C THR A 143 -33.23 -15.12 8.79
N PHE A 144 -34.22 -14.24 8.87
CA PHE A 144 -35.63 -14.58 9.04
C PHE A 144 -36.39 -14.18 7.77
N GLY A 145 -37.22 -15.06 7.23
CA GLY A 145 -38.00 -14.84 6.03
C GLY A 145 -37.71 -15.85 4.91
N SER A 146 -38.50 -15.82 3.85
CA SER A 146 -38.44 -16.84 2.80
C SER A 146 -38.82 -16.28 1.42
N ASP A 147 -38.24 -16.88 0.39
CA ASP A 147 -38.62 -16.61 -1.01
C ASP A 147 -39.76 -17.57 -1.50
N LYS A 148 -40.17 -18.51 -0.65
CA LYS A 148 -41.19 -19.50 -1.03
C LYS A 148 -42.58 -18.86 -1.22
N GLU A 149 -43.29 -19.25 -2.26
CA GLU A 149 -44.67 -18.78 -2.55
C GLU A 149 -45.64 -19.03 -1.40
N SER A 150 -45.41 -20.09 -0.60
CA SER A 150 -46.21 -20.42 0.59
C SER A 150 -46.29 -19.30 1.64
N PHE A 151 -45.37 -18.30 1.59
CA PHE A 151 -45.38 -17.13 2.47
C PHE A 151 -46.27 -15.99 1.99
N GLY A 152 -46.91 -16.14 0.83
CA GLY A 152 -47.94 -15.22 0.32
C GLY A 152 -47.41 -13.78 0.20
N TRP A 153 -47.99 -12.84 0.91
CA TRP A 153 -47.59 -11.43 0.89
C TRP A 153 -46.18 -11.18 1.45
N ALA A 154 -45.70 -12.04 2.35
CA ALA A 154 -44.39 -11.92 2.95
C ALA A 154 -43.28 -12.60 2.12
N GLN A 155 -43.63 -13.19 0.97
CA GLN A 155 -42.68 -13.78 0.04
C GLN A 155 -41.62 -12.74 -0.38
N GLY A 156 -40.31 -13.07 -0.23
CA GLY A 156 -39.20 -12.21 -0.58
C GLY A 156 -38.82 -11.17 0.47
N ILE A 157 -39.58 -11.08 1.60
CA ILE A 157 -39.18 -10.24 2.73
C ILE A 157 -38.27 -11.06 3.65
N LYS A 158 -37.07 -10.50 3.95
CA LYS A 158 -36.13 -11.11 4.88
C LYS A 158 -35.51 -10.07 5.80
N LEU A 159 -35.40 -10.43 7.08
CA LEU A 159 -34.62 -9.69 8.06
C LEU A 159 -33.30 -10.43 8.27
N ASN A 160 -32.20 -9.77 7.91
CA ASN A 160 -30.85 -10.27 8.16
C ASN A 160 -30.23 -9.48 9.32
N ILE A 161 -29.72 -10.21 10.32
CA ILE A 161 -29.00 -9.64 11.46
C ILE A 161 -27.59 -10.23 11.41
N ASN A 162 -26.60 -9.37 11.32
CA ASN A 162 -25.21 -9.74 11.22
C ASN A 162 -24.42 -9.15 12.39
N PHE A 163 -23.58 -9.96 12.99
CA PHE A 163 -22.61 -9.56 14.00
C PHE A 163 -21.20 -9.95 13.53
N GLY A 164 -20.30 -8.99 13.54
CA GLY A 164 -18.88 -9.17 13.24
C GLY A 164 -18.03 -8.73 14.42
N MET A 165 -16.97 -9.47 14.72
CA MET A 165 -15.94 -9.11 15.69
C MET A 165 -14.57 -9.43 15.11
N ASP A 166 -13.63 -8.49 15.21
CA ASP A 166 -12.22 -8.71 14.94
C ASP A 166 -11.42 -8.34 16.17
N TYR A 167 -10.55 -9.24 16.58
CA TYR A 167 -9.64 -9.08 17.69
C TYR A 167 -8.22 -9.35 17.22
N GLN A 168 -7.30 -8.47 17.59
CA GLN A 168 -5.86 -8.65 17.41
C GLN A 168 -5.15 -8.27 18.70
N SER A 169 -4.19 -9.08 19.12
CA SER A 169 -3.26 -8.76 20.20
C SER A 169 -1.84 -8.99 19.70
N LEU A 170 -1.06 -7.93 19.66
CA LEU A 170 0.35 -7.96 19.28
C LEU A 170 1.20 -7.79 20.54
N THR A 171 2.23 -8.61 20.67
CA THR A 171 3.36 -8.38 21.57
C THR A 171 4.64 -8.32 20.76
N GLU A 172 5.45 -7.30 21.00
CA GLU A 172 6.71 -7.09 20.29
C GLU A 172 7.83 -6.84 21.27
N THR A 173 9.01 -7.33 20.96
CA THR A 173 10.23 -7.10 21.71
C THR A 173 11.34 -6.69 20.76
N ASP A 174 11.89 -5.51 21.02
CA ASP A 174 13.08 -4.99 20.35
C ASP A 174 14.24 -4.96 21.32
N MET A 175 15.36 -5.56 20.93
CA MET A 175 16.58 -5.54 21.71
C MET A 175 17.75 -5.07 20.83
N MET A 176 18.38 -3.99 21.24
CA MET A 176 19.64 -3.50 20.69
C MET A 176 20.78 -3.86 21.63
N ASN A 177 21.84 -4.43 21.08
CA ASN A 177 22.98 -4.93 21.83
C ASN A 177 23.74 -3.82 22.54
N LYS A 178 24.50 -4.20 23.57
CA LYS A 178 25.31 -3.29 24.38
C LYS A 178 26.77 -3.15 23.90
N PHE A 179 27.16 -3.92 22.89
CA PHE A 179 28.56 -4.00 22.49
C PHE A 179 28.91 -3.00 21.39
N HIS A 180 28.00 -2.81 20.45
CA HIS A 180 28.18 -2.01 19.25
C HIS A 180 26.89 -1.28 18.86
N GLY A 181 26.99 -0.32 17.93
CA GLY A 181 25.85 0.38 17.35
C GLY A 181 25.25 1.47 18.22
N ASN A 182 23.96 1.78 17.96
CA ASN A 182 23.27 2.93 18.52
C ASN A 182 23.17 2.93 20.05
N GLN A 183 23.12 1.77 20.70
CA GLN A 183 22.87 1.64 22.13
C GLN A 183 24.08 1.18 22.94
N LYS A 184 25.29 1.11 22.36
CA LYS A 184 26.54 0.78 23.02
C LYS A 184 26.78 1.63 24.26
N ASN A 185 26.67 2.96 24.14
CA ASN A 185 26.92 3.90 25.22
C ASN A 185 25.88 3.85 26.34
N ALA A 186 24.66 3.35 26.04
CA ALA A 186 23.58 3.15 27.01
C ALA A 186 23.63 1.75 27.67
N GLY A 187 24.59 0.92 27.30
CA GLY A 187 24.69 -0.47 27.79
C GLY A 187 23.62 -1.39 27.18
N GLY A 188 23.18 -1.09 25.96
CA GLY A 188 22.09 -1.78 25.27
C GLY A 188 20.70 -1.24 25.64
N LEU A 189 19.69 -1.60 24.85
CA LEU A 189 18.29 -1.21 25.03
C LEU A 189 17.39 -2.41 24.83
N ILE A 190 16.38 -2.56 25.69
CA ILE A 190 15.25 -3.47 25.47
C ILE A 190 13.96 -2.71 25.54
N GLN A 191 13.09 -2.91 24.55
CA GLN A 191 11.78 -2.30 24.42
C GLN A 191 10.74 -3.39 24.25
N LYS A 192 9.60 -3.23 24.94
CA LYS A 192 8.45 -4.13 24.79
C LYS A 192 7.21 -3.32 24.49
N TYR A 193 6.48 -3.79 23.47
CA TYR A 193 5.21 -3.24 23.05
C TYR A 193 4.11 -4.26 23.23
N ALA A 194 2.96 -3.82 23.67
CA ALA A 194 1.75 -4.63 23.68
C ALA A 194 0.61 -3.78 23.11
N THR A 195 -0.03 -4.26 22.05
CA THR A 195 -1.21 -3.63 21.49
C THR A 195 -2.39 -4.59 21.51
N ARG A 196 -3.58 -4.02 21.62
CA ARG A 196 -4.82 -4.76 21.51
C ARG A 196 -5.82 -3.96 20.70
N ASP A 197 -6.21 -4.52 19.57
CA ASP A 197 -7.24 -4.02 18.68
C ASP A 197 -8.50 -4.85 18.85
N LEU A 198 -9.63 -4.20 19.03
CA LEU A 198 -10.93 -4.84 19.05
C LEU A 198 -11.91 -4.01 18.24
N SER A 199 -12.54 -4.62 17.25
CA SER A 199 -13.66 -4.00 16.57
C SER A 199 -14.86 -4.93 16.50
N TYR A 200 -16.06 -4.36 16.52
CA TYR A 200 -17.27 -5.08 16.21
C TYR A 200 -18.22 -4.25 15.36
N THR A 201 -18.94 -4.97 14.51
CA THR A 201 -19.98 -4.44 13.64
C THR A 201 -21.28 -5.15 13.94
N PHE A 202 -22.33 -4.40 14.17
CA PHE A 202 -23.68 -4.91 14.30
C PHE A 202 -24.56 -4.28 13.23
N ASN A 203 -25.10 -5.13 12.34
CA ASN A 203 -25.80 -4.69 11.14
C ASN A 203 -27.14 -5.41 11.04
N GLN A 204 -28.22 -4.66 10.78
CA GLN A 204 -29.57 -5.17 10.56
C GLN A 204 -30.06 -4.70 9.20
N GLN A 205 -30.59 -5.62 8.41
CA GLN A 205 -31.04 -5.35 7.05
C GLN A 205 -32.41 -5.98 6.80
N LEU A 206 -33.37 -5.17 6.47
CA LEU A 206 -34.66 -5.61 5.93
C LEU A 206 -34.57 -5.59 4.42
N THR A 207 -34.72 -6.74 3.77
CA THR A 207 -34.65 -6.87 2.31
C THR A 207 -35.99 -7.35 1.76
N TYR A 208 -36.31 -6.88 0.56
CA TYR A 208 -37.42 -7.35 -0.22
C TYR A 208 -36.97 -7.64 -1.65
N ASN A 209 -37.16 -8.85 -2.13
CA ASN A 209 -36.82 -9.25 -3.49
C ASN A 209 -38.00 -10.03 -4.10
N ARG A 210 -38.52 -9.53 -5.20
CA ARG A 210 -39.64 -10.20 -5.88
C ARG A 210 -39.66 -9.93 -7.38
N LYS A 211 -40.08 -10.96 -8.14
CA LYS A 211 -40.32 -10.90 -9.57
C LYS A 211 -41.83 -10.90 -9.85
N PHE A 212 -42.27 -9.96 -10.68
CA PHE A 212 -43.69 -9.79 -11.13
C PHE A 212 -43.70 -9.74 -12.66
N GLY A 213 -43.89 -10.87 -13.32
CA GLY A 213 -43.78 -10.94 -14.76
C GLY A 213 -42.38 -10.53 -15.24
N ASP A 214 -42.30 -9.48 -16.03
CA ASP A 214 -41.05 -8.92 -16.55
C ASP A 214 -40.36 -7.94 -15.56
N HIS A 215 -40.97 -7.64 -14.44
CA HIS A 215 -40.45 -6.71 -13.44
C HIS A 215 -39.80 -7.45 -12.28
N THR A 216 -38.53 -7.13 -11.94
CA THR A 216 -37.88 -7.60 -10.75
C THR A 216 -37.53 -6.40 -9.88
N ILE A 217 -37.95 -6.43 -8.62
CA ILE A 217 -37.72 -5.37 -7.62
C ILE A 217 -36.90 -5.96 -6.48
N GLY A 218 -35.81 -5.29 -6.13
CA GLY A 218 -35.04 -5.53 -4.92
C GLY A 218 -34.94 -4.25 -4.12
N ALA A 219 -35.36 -4.28 -2.86
CA ALA A 219 -35.23 -3.16 -1.93
C ALA A 219 -34.54 -3.59 -0.66
N LEU A 220 -33.81 -2.68 -0.05
CA LEU A 220 -33.13 -2.90 1.22
C LEU A 220 -33.20 -1.63 2.06
N LEU A 221 -33.45 -1.82 3.36
CA LEU A 221 -33.28 -0.81 4.40
C LEU A 221 -32.36 -1.42 5.47
N GLY A 222 -31.38 -0.66 5.92
CA GLY A 222 -30.38 -1.14 6.86
C GLY A 222 -29.97 -0.10 7.90
N HIS A 223 -29.52 -0.63 9.02
CA HIS A 223 -28.84 0.11 10.08
C HIS A 223 -27.55 -0.63 10.44
N GLU A 224 -26.50 0.09 10.72
CA GLU A 224 -25.20 -0.45 11.09
C GLU A 224 -24.58 0.37 12.21
N PHE A 225 -23.99 -0.32 13.15
CA PHE A 225 -23.15 0.25 14.19
C PHE A 225 -21.78 -0.44 14.15
N TYR A 226 -20.72 0.36 14.13
CA TYR A 226 -19.32 -0.06 14.18
C TYR A 226 -18.63 0.61 15.35
N GLN A 227 -17.85 -0.16 16.12
CA GLN A 227 -16.97 0.36 17.16
C GLN A 227 -15.58 -0.25 17.01
N TYR A 228 -14.57 0.56 17.24
CA TYR A 228 -13.17 0.18 17.27
C TYR A 228 -12.52 0.73 18.55
N THR A 229 -11.74 -0.12 19.21
CA THR A 229 -10.95 0.23 20.38
C THR A 229 -9.52 -0.26 20.18
N TYR A 230 -8.56 0.63 20.36
CA TYR A 230 -7.12 0.34 20.35
C TYR A 230 -6.53 0.66 21.70
N ASN A 231 -5.72 -0.25 22.24
CA ASN A 231 -4.96 -0.03 23.47
C ASN A 231 -3.47 -0.26 23.16
N TYR A 232 -2.65 0.66 23.61
CA TYR A 232 -1.20 0.64 23.47
C TYR A 232 -0.53 0.70 24.83
N LEU A 233 0.49 -0.14 25.01
CA LEU A 233 1.39 -0.15 26.16
C LEU A 233 2.81 -0.34 25.66
N TYR A 234 3.71 0.51 26.12
CA TYR A 234 5.13 0.48 25.81
C TYR A 234 5.96 0.64 27.08
N ALA A 235 7.07 -0.09 27.13
CA ALA A 235 8.11 0.12 28.15
C ALA A 235 9.49 -0.20 27.59
N GLY A 236 10.46 0.67 27.86
CA GLY A 236 11.86 0.54 27.46
C GLY A 236 12.82 0.68 28.64
N LYS A 237 13.91 -0.10 28.65
CA LYS A 237 15.00 -0.02 29.62
C LYS A 237 16.35 -0.19 28.95
N THR A 238 17.35 0.54 29.45
CA THR A 238 18.77 0.43 29.04
C THR A 238 19.60 -0.27 30.11
N ASN A 239 20.87 -0.47 29.82
CA ASN A 239 21.83 -1.21 30.61
C ASN A 239 21.35 -2.65 30.85
N ILE A 240 21.26 -3.39 29.75
CA ILE A 240 20.69 -4.75 29.70
C ILE A 240 21.72 -5.80 30.13
N VAL A 241 21.19 -6.95 30.56
CA VAL A 241 22.00 -8.16 30.79
C VAL A 241 21.98 -8.98 29.49
N ASP A 242 23.16 -9.32 29.01
CA ASP A 242 23.28 -10.08 27.76
C ASP A 242 22.60 -11.45 27.84
N GLY A 243 21.96 -11.85 26.76
CA GLY A 243 21.23 -13.11 26.63
C GLY A 243 19.85 -13.16 27.33
N ILE A 244 19.40 -12.08 27.99
CA ILE A 244 18.09 -12.02 28.64
C ILE A 244 17.20 -10.97 27.97
N ASN A 245 16.13 -11.42 27.30
CA ASN A 245 15.21 -10.58 26.56
C ASN A 245 14.02 -10.11 27.41
N GLU A 246 14.31 -9.64 28.66
CA GLU A 246 13.31 -9.19 29.62
C GLU A 246 13.67 -7.81 30.21
N LEU A 247 12.64 -6.99 30.49
CA LEU A 247 12.79 -5.67 31.10
C LEU A 247 13.33 -5.72 32.54
N ARG A 248 13.01 -6.81 33.27
CA ARG A 248 13.30 -6.88 34.72
C ARG A 248 14.77 -6.72 35.07
N PRO A 249 15.71 -7.40 34.38
CA PRO A 249 17.14 -7.30 34.73
C PRO A 249 17.81 -6.03 34.23
N ALA A 250 17.21 -5.29 33.29
CA ALA A 250 17.76 -4.02 32.84
C ALA A 250 17.58 -2.92 33.90
N SER A 251 18.65 -2.14 34.17
CA SER A 251 18.73 -1.31 35.38
C SER A 251 18.12 0.09 35.24
N THR A 252 18.13 0.67 34.05
CA THR A 252 17.77 2.08 33.82
C THR A 252 16.50 2.20 32.99
N ILE A 253 15.52 2.96 33.47
CA ILE A 253 14.30 3.25 32.70
C ILE A 253 14.67 4.15 31.52
N TYR A 254 14.30 3.74 30.32
CA TYR A 254 14.45 4.52 29.10
C TYR A 254 13.20 5.38 28.86
N ASP A 255 12.03 4.71 28.76
CA ASP A 255 10.76 5.37 28.56
C ASP A 255 9.60 4.40 28.87
N ALA A 256 8.40 4.94 29.11
CA ALA A 256 7.17 4.16 29.26
C ALA A 256 5.98 5.02 28.84
N ASP A 257 5.07 4.45 28.05
CA ASP A 257 3.89 5.12 27.57
C ASP A 257 2.68 4.19 27.44
N SER A 258 1.49 4.75 27.53
CA SER A 258 0.25 4.03 27.27
C SER A 258 -0.87 4.97 26.87
N TYR A 259 -1.73 4.54 25.94
CA TYR A 259 -2.93 5.25 25.56
C TYR A 259 -3.99 4.34 24.97
N SER A 260 -5.20 4.85 24.85
CA SER A 260 -6.31 4.18 24.20
C SER A 260 -6.96 5.10 23.16
N ILE A 261 -7.45 4.50 22.09
CA ILE A 261 -8.21 5.16 21.03
C ILE A 261 -9.57 4.46 20.92
N GLU A 262 -10.61 5.26 20.75
CA GLU A 262 -11.97 4.78 20.46
C GLU A 262 -12.49 5.47 19.20
N HIS A 263 -13.21 4.71 18.37
CA HIS A 263 -13.81 5.20 17.14
C HIS A 263 -15.13 4.50 16.87
N ASP A 264 -16.19 5.29 16.69
CA ASP A 264 -17.54 4.80 16.45
C ASP A 264 -18.10 5.35 15.14
N ILE A 265 -18.83 4.48 14.42
CA ILE A 265 -19.63 4.87 13.24
C ILE A 265 -21.04 4.31 13.41
N GLU A 266 -22.04 5.14 13.19
CA GLU A 266 -23.43 4.73 13.06
C GLU A 266 -23.97 5.10 11.68
N ALA A 267 -24.65 4.17 11.02
CA ALA A 267 -25.12 4.35 9.66
C ALA A 267 -26.55 3.86 9.41
N TYR A 268 -27.28 4.64 8.64
CA TYR A 268 -28.59 4.29 8.10
C TYR A 268 -28.52 4.28 6.58
N PHE A 269 -29.00 3.21 5.94
CA PHE A 269 -28.88 3.09 4.50
C PHE A 269 -30.07 2.35 3.87
N GLY A 270 -30.28 2.63 2.59
CA GLY A 270 -31.27 1.96 1.77
C GLY A 270 -30.83 1.85 0.33
N SER A 271 -31.34 0.83 -0.36
CA SER A 271 -31.12 0.66 -1.79
C SER A 271 -32.37 0.15 -2.49
N LEU A 272 -32.49 0.53 -3.76
CA LEU A 272 -33.52 0.04 -4.67
C LEU A 272 -32.84 -0.45 -5.95
N ASN A 273 -33.16 -1.67 -6.35
CA ASN A 273 -32.74 -2.26 -7.60
C ASN A 273 -34.00 -2.64 -8.40
N TYR A 274 -34.06 -2.21 -9.65
CA TYR A 274 -35.17 -2.52 -10.54
C TYR A 274 -34.64 -3.05 -11.87
N ASN A 275 -35.20 -4.16 -12.31
CA ASN A 275 -34.90 -4.75 -13.60
C ASN A 275 -36.21 -4.96 -14.36
N PHE A 276 -36.25 -4.49 -15.60
CA PHE A 276 -37.36 -4.70 -16.52
C PHE A 276 -36.93 -5.58 -17.70
N ALA A 277 -37.61 -6.71 -17.85
CA ALA A 277 -37.45 -7.69 -18.94
C ALA A 277 -35.99 -8.20 -19.13
N GLU A 278 -35.16 -8.11 -18.08
CA GLU A 278 -33.73 -8.43 -18.14
C GLU A 278 -32.96 -7.62 -19.19
N LYS A 279 -33.47 -6.43 -19.53
CA LYS A 279 -32.92 -5.49 -20.50
C LYS A 279 -32.47 -4.18 -19.87
N TYR A 280 -33.30 -3.63 -18.99
CA TYR A 280 -33.10 -2.32 -18.37
C TYR A 280 -32.98 -2.51 -16.87
N TYR A 281 -31.83 -2.10 -16.33
CA TYR A 281 -31.52 -2.21 -14.91
C TYR A 281 -31.31 -0.81 -14.37
N PHE A 282 -31.93 -0.52 -13.24
CA PHE A 282 -31.77 0.73 -12.48
C PHE A 282 -31.41 0.40 -11.04
N SER A 283 -30.46 1.15 -10.49
CA SER A 283 -30.11 1.07 -9.08
C SER A 283 -30.08 2.46 -8.47
N ALA A 284 -30.49 2.56 -7.21
CA ALA A 284 -30.35 3.74 -6.40
C ALA A 284 -29.95 3.33 -4.99
N HIS A 285 -29.07 4.09 -4.34
CA HIS A 285 -28.73 3.91 -2.95
C HIS A 285 -28.58 5.24 -2.24
N LEU A 286 -28.89 5.22 -0.95
CA LEU A 286 -28.73 6.35 -0.04
C LEU A 286 -28.15 5.82 1.26
N ARG A 287 -27.11 6.50 1.79
CA ARG A 287 -26.50 6.17 3.06
C ARG A 287 -26.19 7.45 3.85
N ARG A 288 -26.47 7.41 5.14
CA ARG A 288 -26.14 8.48 6.06
C ARG A 288 -25.29 7.91 7.20
N ASP A 289 -24.06 8.39 7.30
CA ASP A 289 -23.05 7.94 8.27
C ASP A 289 -22.72 9.05 9.26
N GLY A 290 -22.66 8.69 10.55
CA GLY A 290 -22.20 9.55 11.62
C GLY A 290 -20.90 8.98 12.22
N SER A 291 -19.83 9.78 12.24
CA SER A 291 -18.52 9.39 12.77
C SER A 291 -18.14 10.17 14.02
N SER A 292 -17.53 9.47 14.99
CA SER A 292 -16.97 10.10 16.20
C SER A 292 -15.73 10.98 15.94
N ARG A 293 -15.12 10.85 14.73
CA ARG A 293 -13.98 11.68 14.31
C ARG A 293 -14.32 13.15 14.09
N PHE A 294 -15.60 13.48 14.04
CA PHE A 294 -16.10 14.82 13.81
C PHE A 294 -16.95 15.33 14.98
N HIS A 295 -16.99 16.65 15.13
CA HIS A 295 -17.84 17.28 16.12
C HIS A 295 -19.32 16.93 15.91
N LYS A 296 -20.11 16.87 17.00
CA LYS A 296 -21.53 16.46 16.98
C LYS A 296 -22.38 17.17 15.92
N ASP A 297 -22.07 18.41 15.58
CA ASP A 297 -22.83 19.23 14.63
C ASP A 297 -22.45 18.95 13.17
N HIS A 298 -21.28 18.31 12.92
CA HIS A 298 -20.73 18.04 11.57
C HIS A 298 -20.44 16.55 11.31
N ARG A 299 -20.77 15.65 12.24
CA ARG A 299 -20.44 14.22 12.15
C ARG A 299 -21.22 13.44 11.10
N TRP A 300 -22.39 13.94 10.66
CA TRP A 300 -23.27 13.22 9.76
C TRP A 300 -23.01 13.59 8.29
N GLY A 301 -22.51 12.63 7.50
CA GLY A 301 -22.44 12.69 6.05
C GLY A 301 -23.61 11.98 5.40
N THR A 302 -24.10 12.48 4.27
CA THR A 302 -25.14 11.81 3.45
C THR A 302 -24.56 11.58 2.07
N PHE A 303 -24.61 10.32 1.63
CA PHE A 303 -24.03 9.83 0.38
C PHE A 303 -25.10 9.08 -0.41
N TRP A 304 -25.07 9.24 -1.73
CA TRP A 304 -26.08 8.66 -2.59
C TRP A 304 -25.48 8.27 -3.94
N GLY A 305 -26.17 7.39 -4.65
CA GLY A 305 -25.79 7.05 -5.99
C GLY A 305 -26.93 6.46 -6.79
N VAL A 306 -26.84 6.61 -8.11
CA VAL A 306 -27.77 6.06 -9.08
C VAL A 306 -26.99 5.41 -10.21
N GLY A 307 -27.54 4.33 -10.76
CA GLY A 307 -26.95 3.63 -11.89
C GLY A 307 -28.04 3.11 -12.84
N ALA A 308 -27.66 3.03 -14.10
CA ALA A 308 -28.46 2.41 -15.13
C ALA A 308 -27.59 1.49 -15.99
N ASN A 309 -28.14 0.35 -16.39
CA ASN A 309 -27.54 -0.55 -17.36
C ASN A 309 -28.56 -0.96 -18.40
N TRP A 310 -28.22 -0.74 -19.65
CA TRP A 310 -29.01 -1.18 -20.81
C TRP A 310 -28.32 -2.34 -21.50
N ARG A 311 -28.96 -3.51 -21.46
CA ARG A 311 -28.49 -4.70 -22.19
C ARG A 311 -28.94 -4.62 -23.64
N ILE A 312 -28.15 -3.96 -24.47
CA ILE A 312 -28.41 -3.69 -25.88
C ILE A 312 -28.63 -5.00 -26.66
N SER A 313 -27.82 -6.02 -26.37
CA SER A 313 -27.89 -7.33 -27.03
C SER A 313 -29.23 -8.05 -26.83
N ALA A 314 -30.03 -7.69 -25.81
CA ALA A 314 -31.32 -8.27 -25.56
C ALA A 314 -32.44 -7.62 -26.39
N GLU A 315 -32.13 -6.57 -27.15
CA GLU A 315 -33.11 -5.86 -27.98
C GLU A 315 -33.46 -6.59 -29.27
N ASN A 316 -34.69 -6.34 -29.78
CA ASN A 316 -35.17 -7.02 -30.97
C ASN A 316 -34.32 -6.71 -32.21
N PHE A 317 -33.80 -5.50 -32.35
CA PHE A 317 -32.95 -5.10 -33.47
C PHE A 317 -31.58 -5.78 -33.45
N MET A 318 -31.14 -6.33 -32.30
CA MET A 318 -29.87 -7.07 -32.17
C MET A 318 -30.00 -8.57 -32.48
N LYS A 319 -31.21 -9.11 -32.56
CA LYS A 319 -31.42 -10.56 -32.77
C LYS A 319 -30.81 -11.09 -34.08
N SER A 320 -30.65 -10.25 -35.09
CA SER A 320 -30.00 -10.60 -36.37
C SER A 320 -28.47 -10.52 -36.32
N VAL A 321 -27.90 -9.95 -35.27
CA VAL A 321 -26.47 -9.73 -35.13
C VAL A 321 -25.84 -10.88 -34.35
N SER A 322 -25.69 -12.03 -35.02
CA SER A 322 -25.30 -13.32 -34.40
C SER A 322 -23.87 -13.37 -33.84
N TRP A 323 -23.02 -12.43 -34.22
CA TRP A 323 -21.62 -12.37 -33.71
C TRP A 323 -21.47 -11.59 -32.39
N VAL A 324 -22.53 -10.93 -31.91
CA VAL A 324 -22.61 -10.26 -30.63
C VAL A 324 -23.35 -11.12 -29.63
N ASP A 325 -22.61 -11.68 -28.65
CA ASP A 325 -23.21 -12.51 -27.59
C ASP A 325 -23.80 -11.69 -26.45
N ASN A 326 -23.11 -10.64 -26.09
CA ASN A 326 -23.53 -9.66 -25.10
C ASN A 326 -23.02 -8.27 -25.47
N LEU A 327 -23.86 -7.25 -25.26
CA LEU A 327 -23.49 -5.85 -25.37
C LEU A 327 -24.33 -5.07 -24.38
N SER A 328 -23.67 -4.35 -23.48
CA SER A 328 -24.31 -3.55 -22.44
C SER A 328 -23.68 -2.18 -22.35
N LEU A 329 -24.50 -1.16 -22.13
CA LEU A 329 -24.08 0.20 -21.80
C LEU A 329 -24.45 0.47 -20.35
N ARG A 330 -23.46 0.77 -19.52
CA ARG A 330 -23.64 1.12 -18.12
C ARG A 330 -23.29 2.58 -17.90
N ALA A 331 -24.06 3.28 -17.08
CA ALA A 331 -23.72 4.61 -16.59
C ALA A 331 -24.10 4.72 -15.13
N SER A 332 -23.24 5.37 -14.32
CA SER A 332 -23.50 5.61 -12.91
C SER A 332 -22.95 6.96 -12.45
N TYR A 333 -23.58 7.49 -11.43
CA TYR A 333 -23.07 8.60 -10.63
C TYR A 333 -23.32 8.30 -9.16
N GLY A 334 -22.32 8.56 -8.32
CA GLY A 334 -22.48 8.39 -6.88
C GLY A 334 -21.46 9.21 -6.09
N GLU A 335 -21.80 9.45 -4.83
CA GLU A 335 -20.96 10.14 -3.86
C GLU A 335 -20.62 9.19 -2.72
N ASN A 336 -19.34 9.17 -2.33
CA ASN A 336 -18.80 8.46 -1.17
C ASN A 336 -18.13 9.45 -0.22
N GLY A 337 -18.25 9.19 1.09
CA GLY A 337 -17.54 9.93 2.12
C GLY A 337 -16.18 9.31 2.43
N ASN A 338 -15.26 10.16 2.86
CA ASN A 338 -14.00 9.76 3.48
C ASN A 338 -13.82 10.55 4.78
N GLU A 339 -13.43 9.87 5.86
CA GLU A 339 -13.13 10.44 7.18
C GLU A 339 -11.67 10.27 7.59
N GLY A 340 -10.84 9.77 6.67
CA GLY A 340 -9.47 9.36 6.92
C GLY A 340 -8.56 10.53 7.33
N LEU A 341 -8.34 10.67 8.64
CA LEU A 341 -7.39 11.56 9.28
C LEU A 341 -6.41 10.73 10.12
N ASP A 342 -5.21 11.24 10.32
CA ASP A 342 -4.23 10.59 11.21
C ASP A 342 -4.73 10.59 12.67
N SER A 343 -5.39 11.67 13.11
CA SER A 343 -5.98 11.78 14.44
C SER A 343 -7.46 11.37 14.44
N TYR A 344 -7.88 10.62 15.47
CA TYR A 344 -9.28 10.31 15.75
C TYR A 344 -10.01 11.47 16.44
N TYR A 345 -9.28 12.50 16.87
CA TYR A 345 -9.77 13.58 17.73
C TYR A 345 -9.42 14.99 17.20
N ALA A 346 -9.17 15.12 15.88
CA ALA A 346 -8.73 16.36 15.23
C ALA A 346 -9.72 17.54 15.37
N TRP A 347 -10.99 17.26 15.70
CA TRP A 347 -12.00 18.30 15.91
C TRP A 347 -11.86 19.05 17.23
N GLN A 348 -11.02 18.58 18.18
CA GLN A 348 -10.82 19.20 19.50
C GLN A 348 -9.35 19.54 19.78
N ASN A 349 -9.11 20.48 20.72
CA ASN A 349 -7.75 20.76 21.17
C ASN A 349 -7.15 19.54 21.87
N LEU A 350 -5.97 19.12 21.41
CA LEU A 350 -5.18 18.07 22.07
C LEU A 350 -4.04 18.70 22.86
N TYR A 351 -3.74 18.12 24.02
CA TYR A 351 -2.68 18.58 24.90
C TYR A 351 -1.57 17.53 24.99
N SER A 352 -0.34 17.96 24.87
CA SER A 352 0.81 17.16 25.25
C SER A 352 1.12 17.40 26.75
N LEU A 353 1.17 16.34 27.54
CA LEU A 353 1.40 16.38 28.98
C LEU A 353 2.80 15.92 29.39
N ALA A 354 3.71 15.68 28.44
CA ALA A 354 5.04 15.12 28.66
C ALA A 354 6.12 16.15 29.06
N TYR A 355 5.72 17.28 29.68
CA TYR A 355 6.63 18.38 30.03
C TYR A 355 6.59 18.68 31.52
N PRO A 356 7.27 17.87 32.37
CA PRO A 356 7.25 18.09 33.80
C PRO A 356 8.00 19.38 34.17
N ASN A 357 7.42 20.17 35.10
CA ASN A 357 8.06 21.30 35.73
C ASN A 357 8.29 21.00 37.22
N GLY A 358 9.45 20.49 37.50
CA GLY A 358 9.74 19.88 38.81
C GLY A 358 8.85 18.66 39.06
N ASN A 359 8.11 18.66 40.17
CA ASN A 359 7.16 17.59 40.50
C ASN A 359 5.73 17.81 39.97
N LYS A 360 5.52 18.83 39.12
CA LYS A 360 4.23 19.14 38.52
C LYS A 360 4.19 18.73 37.07
N ILE A 361 3.06 18.21 36.65
CA ILE A 361 2.81 17.90 35.23
C ILE A 361 2.60 19.24 34.50
N GLY A 362 3.42 19.49 33.51
CA GLY A 362 3.26 20.59 32.56
C GLY A 362 2.61 20.10 31.27
N GLY A 363 1.80 20.92 30.65
CA GLY A 363 1.16 20.61 29.38
C GLY A 363 1.00 21.85 28.51
N PHE A 364 0.96 21.64 27.21
CA PHE A 364 0.61 22.68 26.24
C PHE A 364 -0.30 22.11 25.15
N VAL A 365 -1.01 23.00 24.45
CA VAL A 365 -1.84 22.62 23.31
C VAL A 365 -0.93 22.16 22.19
N SER A 366 -0.99 20.89 21.81
CA SER A 366 -0.19 20.29 20.73
C SER A 366 -0.88 20.35 19.37
N THR A 367 -2.22 20.32 19.36
CA THR A 367 -3.04 20.36 18.13
C THR A 367 -4.21 21.32 18.36
N LEU A 368 -4.43 22.21 17.41
CA LEU A 368 -5.56 23.14 17.43
C LEU A 368 -6.85 22.43 17.01
N GLU A 369 -7.95 22.77 17.69
CA GLU A 369 -9.29 22.28 17.36
C GLU A 369 -9.78 22.80 16.00
N ASN A 370 -10.55 21.96 15.30
CA ASN A 370 -11.37 22.38 14.20
C ASN A 370 -12.76 21.72 14.30
N LYS A 371 -13.72 22.43 14.87
CA LYS A 371 -15.10 21.94 15.07
C LYS A 371 -15.91 21.85 13.78
N ASP A 372 -15.48 22.56 12.72
CA ASP A 372 -16.12 22.55 11.40
C ASP A 372 -15.66 21.38 10.54
N LEU A 373 -14.71 20.57 11.06
CA LEU A 373 -14.20 19.39 10.36
C LEU A 373 -15.32 18.40 10.06
N SER A 374 -15.40 17.98 8.81
CA SER A 374 -16.47 17.11 8.31
C SER A 374 -15.98 16.13 7.24
N TRP A 375 -16.88 15.33 6.71
CA TRP A 375 -16.58 14.34 5.68
C TRP A 375 -16.03 14.97 4.39
N GLU A 376 -14.92 14.44 3.90
CA GLU A 376 -14.49 14.62 2.51
C GLU A 376 -15.46 13.89 1.59
N LYS A 377 -15.82 14.48 0.45
CA LYS A 377 -16.76 13.90 -0.51
C LYS A 377 -16.07 13.54 -1.82
N ASN A 378 -16.35 12.35 -2.31
CA ASN A 378 -15.85 11.83 -3.56
C ASN A 378 -17.05 11.54 -4.49
N GLY A 379 -17.35 12.47 -5.42
CA GLY A 379 -18.35 12.27 -6.46
C GLY A 379 -17.72 11.62 -7.68
N MET A 380 -18.27 10.48 -8.12
CA MET A 380 -17.75 9.69 -9.25
C MET A 380 -18.83 9.47 -10.31
N PHE A 381 -18.51 9.83 -11.54
CA PHE A 381 -19.27 9.55 -12.74
C PHE A 381 -18.54 8.51 -13.57
N ASP A 382 -19.26 7.47 -13.99
CA ASP A 382 -18.75 6.39 -14.82
C ASP A 382 -19.68 6.13 -16.00
N VAL A 383 -19.12 5.82 -17.16
CA VAL A 383 -19.84 5.26 -18.30
C VAL A 383 -18.99 4.18 -18.94
N ALA A 384 -19.57 2.99 -19.13
CA ALA A 384 -18.87 1.84 -19.68
C ALA A 384 -19.67 1.16 -20.79
N LEU A 385 -18.97 0.75 -21.86
CA LEU A 385 -19.44 -0.17 -22.86
C LEU A 385 -18.76 -1.52 -22.65
N GLU A 386 -19.55 -2.54 -22.38
CA GLU A 386 -19.07 -3.90 -22.11
C GLU A 386 -19.65 -4.86 -23.14
N GLY A 387 -18.84 -5.80 -23.61
CA GLY A 387 -19.29 -6.74 -24.60
C GLY A 387 -18.59 -8.09 -24.62
N ALA A 388 -19.29 -9.06 -25.21
CA ALA A 388 -18.79 -10.36 -25.56
C ALA A 388 -19.18 -10.69 -27.00
N LEU A 389 -18.23 -11.17 -27.78
CA LEU A 389 -18.33 -11.36 -29.22
C LEU A 389 -17.87 -12.76 -29.64
N LEU A 390 -18.38 -13.24 -30.79
CA LEU A 390 -17.91 -14.45 -31.48
C LEU A 390 -18.00 -15.72 -30.63
N GLY A 391 -19.14 -15.94 -29.96
CA GLY A 391 -19.33 -17.07 -29.05
C GLY A 391 -18.49 -16.92 -27.77
N ASN A 392 -18.45 -15.72 -27.21
CA ASN A 392 -17.65 -15.32 -26.03
C ASN A 392 -16.13 -15.49 -26.22
N ARG A 393 -15.64 -15.52 -27.45
CA ARG A 393 -14.20 -15.61 -27.73
C ARG A 393 -13.46 -14.30 -27.46
N ILE A 394 -14.15 -13.16 -27.60
CA ILE A 394 -13.60 -11.83 -27.29
C ILE A 394 -14.54 -11.20 -26.27
N ARG A 395 -13.98 -10.71 -25.17
CA ARG A 395 -14.66 -9.88 -24.17
C ARG A 395 -13.93 -8.57 -24.06
N PHE A 396 -14.68 -7.48 -23.92
CA PHE A 396 -14.10 -6.16 -23.75
C PHE A 396 -14.92 -5.33 -22.78
N SER A 397 -14.24 -4.39 -22.14
CA SER A 397 -14.81 -3.26 -21.41
C SER A 397 -14.02 -2.02 -21.74
N VAL A 398 -14.74 -0.93 -22.06
CA VAL A 398 -14.17 0.41 -22.23
C VAL A 398 -14.97 1.32 -21.32
N GLU A 399 -14.30 1.91 -20.35
CA GLU A 399 -14.92 2.76 -19.33
C GLU A 399 -14.26 4.12 -19.29
N TYR A 400 -15.06 5.16 -19.21
CA TYR A 400 -14.64 6.51 -18.85
C TYR A 400 -15.10 6.80 -17.44
N PHE A 401 -14.17 7.23 -16.58
CA PHE A 401 -14.46 7.66 -15.23
C PHE A 401 -14.06 9.12 -15.00
N ASN A 402 -14.76 9.77 -14.07
CA ASN A 402 -14.46 11.12 -13.63
C ASN A 402 -14.81 11.27 -12.15
N LYS A 403 -13.79 11.26 -11.30
CA LYS A 403 -13.89 11.41 -9.85
C LYS A 403 -13.52 12.83 -9.45
N LYS A 404 -14.41 13.53 -8.78
CA LYS A 404 -14.16 14.81 -8.14
C LYS A 404 -14.17 14.63 -6.62
N THR A 405 -13.05 14.94 -6.00
CA THR A 405 -12.93 15.02 -4.53
C THR A 405 -13.15 16.47 -4.13
N THR A 406 -14.05 16.72 -3.18
CA THR A 406 -14.32 18.04 -2.59
C THR A 406 -14.14 17.96 -1.08
N ASP A 407 -13.85 19.11 -0.49
CA ASP A 407 -13.65 19.23 0.95
C ASP A 407 -12.56 18.28 1.46
N MET A 408 -11.42 18.19 0.72
CA MET A 408 -10.33 17.27 1.03
C MET A 408 -9.83 17.48 2.47
N LEU A 409 -9.62 16.38 3.18
CA LEU A 409 -9.03 16.37 4.51
C LEU A 409 -7.51 16.52 4.39
N LEU A 410 -6.99 17.71 4.67
CA LEU A 410 -5.56 18.02 4.61
C LEU A 410 -5.12 18.78 5.85
N ASN A 411 -3.84 18.64 6.20
CA ASN A 411 -3.22 19.50 7.19
C ASN A 411 -2.98 20.88 6.57
N TYR A 412 -3.68 21.87 7.10
CA TYR A 412 -3.58 23.28 6.67
C TYR A 412 -2.36 23.91 7.33
N PRO A 413 -1.33 24.31 6.57
CA PRO A 413 -0.11 24.87 7.15
C PRO A 413 -0.36 26.28 7.71
N MET A 414 0.26 26.56 8.86
CA MET A 414 0.23 27.87 9.50
C MET A 414 1.62 28.50 9.55
N ALA A 415 1.66 29.84 9.66
CA ALA A 415 2.91 30.53 9.92
C ALA A 415 3.49 30.07 11.26
N LEU A 416 4.76 29.68 11.30
CA LEU A 416 5.43 29.18 12.52
C LEU A 416 5.41 30.19 13.69
N SER A 417 5.23 31.47 13.41
CA SER A 417 5.05 32.54 14.43
C SER A 417 3.80 32.35 15.28
N THR A 418 2.81 31.52 14.84
CA THR A 418 1.63 31.17 15.64
C THR A 418 1.93 30.13 16.72
N GLY A 419 3.10 29.47 16.67
CA GLY A 419 3.47 28.37 17.54
C GLY A 419 3.01 26.98 17.04
N PHE A 420 2.28 26.91 15.92
CA PHE A 420 1.76 25.68 15.34
C PHE A 420 2.22 25.52 13.90
N LYS A 421 2.42 24.26 13.47
CA LYS A 421 2.76 23.95 12.08
C LYS A 421 1.54 23.93 11.16
N GLY A 422 0.36 23.65 11.71
CA GLY A 422 -0.89 23.54 11.00
C GLY A 422 -1.96 22.84 11.82
N TYR A 423 -3.13 22.66 11.24
CA TYR A 423 -4.27 21.92 11.78
C TYR A 423 -5.04 21.23 10.65
N ASP A 424 -5.80 20.21 10.98
CA ASP A 424 -6.57 19.47 9.96
C ASP A 424 -7.84 20.24 9.59
N ALA A 425 -8.10 20.36 8.29
CA ALA A 425 -9.22 21.11 7.75
C ALA A 425 -9.74 20.49 6.44
N ASN A 426 -11.02 20.78 6.14
CA ASN A 426 -11.61 20.46 4.85
C ASN A 426 -11.20 21.54 3.84
N VAL A 427 -10.15 21.28 3.05
CA VAL A 427 -9.58 22.25 2.14
C VAL A 427 -9.28 21.65 0.78
N GLY A 428 -9.67 22.38 -0.25
CA GLY A 428 -9.33 22.05 -1.62
C GLY A 428 -10.24 21.04 -2.29
N ASN A 429 -10.11 21.04 -3.59
CA ASN A 429 -10.83 20.17 -4.50
C ASN A 429 -9.86 19.58 -5.50
N MET A 430 -10.06 18.31 -5.87
CA MET A 430 -9.23 17.61 -6.83
C MET A 430 -10.10 16.84 -7.83
N ARG A 431 -9.59 16.64 -9.01
CA ARG A 431 -10.22 15.82 -10.04
C ARG A 431 -9.28 14.75 -10.54
N ASN A 432 -9.78 13.52 -10.62
CA ASN A 432 -9.16 12.39 -11.29
C ASN A 432 -10.08 11.93 -12.41
N TRP A 433 -9.58 11.75 -13.62
CA TRP A 433 -10.38 11.26 -14.75
C TRP A 433 -9.53 10.44 -15.70
N GLY A 434 -10.17 9.59 -16.45
CA GLY A 434 -9.45 8.75 -17.39
C GLY A 434 -10.29 7.71 -18.07
N TRP A 435 -9.58 6.78 -18.69
CA TRP A 435 -10.15 5.65 -19.41
C TRP A 435 -9.58 4.36 -18.85
N GLU A 436 -10.47 3.38 -18.72
CA GLU A 436 -10.08 2.01 -18.39
C GLU A 436 -10.47 1.09 -19.55
N PHE A 437 -9.56 0.18 -19.86
CA PHE A 437 -9.72 -0.76 -20.96
C PHE A 437 -9.46 -2.17 -20.46
N MET A 438 -10.30 -3.10 -20.87
CA MET A 438 -10.05 -4.53 -20.74
C MET A 438 -10.42 -5.21 -22.06
N VAL A 439 -9.50 -6.01 -22.58
CA VAL A 439 -9.74 -6.90 -23.71
C VAL A 439 -9.20 -8.27 -23.37
N SER A 440 -10.09 -9.26 -23.38
CA SER A 440 -9.76 -10.67 -23.17
C SER A 440 -10.18 -11.47 -24.37
N GLY A 441 -9.27 -12.27 -24.92
CA GLY A 441 -9.48 -13.07 -26.11
C GLY A 441 -9.04 -14.50 -25.98
N THR A 442 -9.87 -15.45 -26.42
CA THR A 442 -9.45 -16.82 -26.66
C THR A 442 -8.83 -16.92 -28.05
N LEU A 443 -7.50 -16.80 -28.12
CA LEU A 443 -6.72 -16.75 -29.36
C LEU A 443 -6.82 -18.08 -30.13
N LEU A 444 -6.71 -19.19 -29.38
CA LEU A 444 -6.82 -20.53 -29.94
C LEU A 444 -7.71 -21.39 -29.03
N LYS A 445 -8.66 -22.12 -29.64
CA LYS A 445 -9.48 -23.10 -28.94
C LYS A 445 -9.65 -24.31 -29.82
N THR A 446 -8.94 -25.38 -29.46
CA THR A 446 -9.06 -26.69 -30.08
C THR A 446 -9.35 -27.75 -29.00
N LYS A 447 -9.48 -29.03 -29.38
CA LYS A 447 -9.66 -30.11 -28.40
C LYS A 447 -8.48 -30.23 -27.44
N ASN A 448 -7.27 -29.88 -27.89
CA ASN A 448 -6.03 -30.10 -27.12
C ASN A 448 -5.35 -28.82 -26.67
N VAL A 449 -5.77 -27.63 -27.14
CA VAL A 449 -5.13 -26.36 -26.82
C VAL A 449 -6.20 -25.33 -26.61
N VAL A 450 -6.15 -24.66 -25.45
CA VAL A 450 -6.90 -23.43 -25.15
C VAL A 450 -5.91 -22.36 -24.77
N TRP A 451 -5.91 -21.26 -25.52
CA TRP A 451 -5.01 -20.13 -25.25
C TRP A 451 -5.81 -18.85 -25.12
N ASN A 452 -5.71 -18.26 -23.92
CA ASN A 452 -6.35 -16.99 -23.58
C ASN A 452 -5.28 -15.90 -23.39
N LEU A 453 -5.60 -14.68 -23.80
CA LEU A 453 -4.81 -13.48 -23.59
C LEU A 453 -5.72 -12.38 -23.06
N THR A 454 -5.33 -11.72 -21.98
CA THR A 454 -6.04 -10.58 -21.43
C THR A 454 -5.11 -9.38 -21.30
N TRP A 455 -5.53 -8.26 -21.81
CA TRP A 455 -4.90 -6.96 -21.63
C TRP A 455 -5.81 -6.03 -20.84
N MET A 456 -5.25 -5.36 -19.85
CA MET A 456 -5.90 -4.31 -19.07
C MET A 456 -5.02 -3.06 -19.08
N GLY A 457 -5.65 -1.89 -19.17
CA GLY A 457 -4.94 -0.62 -19.18
C GLY A 457 -5.79 0.51 -18.61
N THR A 458 -5.17 1.36 -17.80
CA THR A 458 -5.78 2.58 -17.24
C THR A 458 -4.93 3.77 -17.64
N ALA A 459 -5.53 4.70 -18.37
CA ALA A 459 -4.97 6.00 -18.71
C ALA A 459 -5.66 7.06 -17.85
N GLN A 460 -4.92 7.61 -16.86
CA GLN A 460 -5.48 8.55 -15.91
C GLN A 460 -4.78 9.90 -15.90
N ARG A 461 -5.51 10.92 -15.49
CA ARG A 461 -5.01 12.26 -15.20
C ARG A 461 -5.53 12.73 -13.86
N ASN A 462 -4.75 13.58 -13.21
CA ASN A 462 -5.07 14.22 -11.95
C ASN A 462 -4.88 15.73 -12.09
N LYS A 463 -5.71 16.50 -11.39
CA LYS A 463 -5.57 17.95 -11.30
C LYS A 463 -6.13 18.47 -9.98
N VAL A 464 -5.35 19.25 -9.27
CA VAL A 464 -5.82 20.07 -8.14
C VAL A 464 -6.64 21.22 -8.72
N LEU A 465 -7.90 21.35 -8.31
CA LEU A 465 -8.83 22.37 -8.84
C LEU A 465 -8.83 23.63 -7.99
N LYS A 466 -8.80 23.46 -6.68
CA LYS A 466 -8.79 24.55 -5.70
C LYS A 466 -8.11 24.06 -4.43
N LEU A 467 -7.35 24.92 -3.79
CA LEU A 467 -6.82 24.70 -2.43
C LEU A 467 -7.55 25.61 -1.44
N THR A 468 -6.86 26.56 -0.84
CA THR A 468 -7.44 27.48 0.16
C THR A 468 -7.58 28.89 -0.41
N GLU A 469 -8.35 29.74 0.25
CA GLU A 469 -8.42 31.17 -0.15
C GLU A 469 -7.14 31.94 0.18
N GLN A 470 -6.34 31.43 1.15
CA GLN A 470 -5.12 32.07 1.61
C GLN A 470 -3.88 31.59 0.85
N SER A 471 -3.94 30.40 0.24
CA SER A 471 -2.81 29.85 -0.52
C SER A 471 -3.31 28.94 -1.64
N ASN A 472 -2.81 29.19 -2.85
CA ASN A 472 -3.03 28.35 -4.03
C ASN A 472 -1.96 27.24 -4.19
N GLU A 473 -1.02 27.13 -3.24
CA GLU A 473 0.04 26.11 -3.28
C GLU A 473 0.51 25.68 -1.89
N ILE A 474 0.96 24.43 -1.80
CA ILE A 474 1.60 23.84 -0.61
C ILE A 474 2.89 23.15 -1.06
N ILE A 475 4.04 23.65 -0.56
CA ILE A 475 5.36 23.09 -0.90
C ILE A 475 5.80 22.14 0.20
N ASN A 476 6.16 20.92 -0.18
CA ASN A 476 6.70 19.89 0.72
C ASN A 476 7.97 19.26 0.10
N GLY A 477 9.13 19.67 0.57
CA GLY A 477 10.42 19.20 0.07
C GLY A 477 10.62 19.49 -1.41
N VAL A 478 10.67 18.44 -2.23
CA VAL A 478 10.87 18.51 -3.69
C VAL A 478 9.55 18.47 -4.48
N LYS A 479 8.40 18.51 -3.79
CA LYS A 479 7.06 18.44 -4.37
C LYS A 479 6.27 19.70 -4.08
N ILE A 480 5.26 19.93 -4.89
CA ILE A 480 4.29 20.99 -4.73
C ILE A 480 2.89 20.45 -5.02
N ILE A 481 1.93 20.83 -4.19
CA ILE A 481 0.50 20.76 -4.47
C ILE A 481 0.09 22.15 -4.87
N LYS A 482 -0.29 22.36 -6.12
CA LYS A 482 -0.66 23.68 -6.67
C LYS A 482 -1.90 23.56 -7.54
N GLU A 483 -2.76 24.57 -7.47
CA GLU A 483 -3.92 24.67 -8.37
C GLU A 483 -3.51 24.61 -9.83
N GLY A 484 -4.23 23.84 -10.62
CA GLY A 484 -3.91 23.63 -12.03
C GLY A 484 -2.99 22.46 -12.34
N TYR A 485 -2.28 21.92 -11.36
CA TYR A 485 -1.27 20.87 -11.54
C TYR A 485 -1.70 19.52 -10.96
N ASP A 486 -0.94 18.48 -11.28
CA ASP A 486 -1.08 17.14 -10.68
C ASP A 486 -0.63 17.20 -9.21
N ILE A 487 -1.35 16.53 -8.30
CA ILE A 487 -1.04 16.51 -6.86
C ILE A 487 0.37 15.98 -6.55
N ASN A 488 0.93 15.15 -7.45
CA ASN A 488 2.27 14.58 -7.32
C ASN A 488 3.30 15.27 -8.20
N THR A 489 3.22 16.59 -8.34
CA THR A 489 4.14 17.39 -9.16
C THR A 489 5.46 17.62 -8.43
N PHE A 490 6.57 17.37 -9.12
CA PHE A 490 7.92 17.73 -8.66
C PHE A 490 8.22 19.20 -8.94
N TYR A 491 8.70 19.89 -7.89
CA TYR A 491 9.03 21.31 -7.92
C TYR A 491 10.38 21.55 -7.24
N MET A 492 11.42 21.75 -8.02
CA MET A 492 12.80 21.82 -7.54
C MET A 492 13.72 22.60 -8.49
N ALA A 493 14.96 22.81 -8.05
CA ALA A 493 15.99 23.40 -8.89
C ALA A 493 16.22 22.59 -10.17
N LYS A 494 16.22 23.26 -11.32
CA LYS A 494 16.41 22.63 -12.63
C LYS A 494 17.89 22.69 -13.00
N SER A 495 18.49 21.54 -13.29
CA SER A 495 19.87 21.46 -13.74
C SER A 495 20.03 22.00 -15.18
N ALA A 496 21.11 22.75 -15.40
CA ALA A 496 21.58 23.22 -16.72
C ALA A 496 22.82 22.47 -17.18
N GLY A 497 23.21 21.37 -16.51
CA GLY A 497 24.40 20.59 -16.86
C GLY A 497 25.63 20.98 -16.04
N VAL A 498 26.80 20.80 -16.62
CA VAL A 498 28.12 21.04 -15.99
C VAL A 498 28.89 22.04 -16.83
N ASP A 499 29.53 23.01 -16.20
CA ASP A 499 30.43 23.95 -16.88
C ASP A 499 31.68 23.21 -17.37
N PRO A 500 31.93 23.18 -18.69
CA PRO A 500 33.08 22.49 -19.24
C PRO A 500 34.44 23.07 -18.80
N MET A 501 34.47 24.34 -18.38
CA MET A 501 35.73 25.02 -18.02
C MET A 501 36.07 24.87 -16.55
N THR A 502 35.05 24.84 -15.66
CA THR A 502 35.25 24.82 -14.19
C THR A 502 34.82 23.50 -13.55
N GLY A 503 34.01 22.72 -14.25
CA GLY A 503 33.39 21.50 -13.70
C GLY A 503 32.29 21.76 -12.67
N ALA A 504 31.86 23.01 -12.52
CA ALA A 504 30.80 23.35 -11.59
C ALA A 504 29.43 22.85 -12.10
N GLN A 505 28.54 22.43 -11.19
CA GLN A 505 27.15 22.17 -11.51
C GLN A 505 26.48 23.49 -11.90
N LEU A 506 25.80 23.53 -13.03
CA LEU A 506 25.02 24.67 -13.50
C LEU A 506 23.53 24.44 -13.28
N TYR A 507 22.83 25.55 -13.03
CA TYR A 507 21.38 25.58 -12.75
C TYR A 507 20.72 26.64 -13.60
N TYR A 508 19.45 26.39 -13.98
CA TYR A 508 18.56 27.44 -14.44
C TYR A 508 18.02 28.23 -13.25
N ALA A 509 18.03 29.54 -13.37
CA ALA A 509 17.38 30.48 -12.47
C ALA A 509 16.57 31.51 -13.28
N TYR A 510 15.64 32.21 -12.65
CA TYR A 510 14.78 33.18 -13.30
C TYR A 510 14.47 34.37 -12.37
N GLU A 511 14.04 35.47 -12.95
CA GLU A 511 13.63 36.68 -12.19
C GLU A 511 12.22 36.53 -11.64
N SER A 512 11.27 35.99 -12.43
CA SER A 512 9.91 35.71 -11.99
C SER A 512 9.29 34.52 -12.73
N MET A 513 8.26 33.93 -12.12
CA MET A 513 7.43 32.85 -12.67
C MET A 513 5.96 33.23 -12.47
N ASP A 514 5.14 33.08 -13.51
CA ASP A 514 3.69 33.23 -13.41
C ASP A 514 3.01 31.97 -12.87
N ASP A 515 1.70 32.04 -12.63
CA ASP A 515 0.91 30.92 -12.09
C ASP A 515 0.85 29.70 -13.03
N ASP A 516 1.01 29.89 -14.32
CA ASP A 516 1.06 28.84 -15.34
C ASP A 516 2.45 28.20 -15.45
N GLY A 517 3.45 28.68 -14.70
CA GLY A 517 4.82 28.16 -14.69
C GLY A 517 5.71 28.73 -15.80
N ASN A 518 5.27 29.77 -16.51
CA ASN A 518 6.12 30.46 -17.48
C ASN A 518 7.10 31.40 -16.75
N VAL A 519 8.35 31.35 -17.14
CA VAL A 519 9.42 32.12 -16.51
C VAL A 519 9.84 33.31 -17.38
N THR A 520 10.24 34.39 -16.72
CA THR A 520 10.86 35.56 -17.35
C THR A 520 12.23 35.82 -16.76
N GLY A 521 13.17 36.34 -17.59
CA GLY A 521 14.52 36.60 -17.14
C GLY A 521 15.29 35.32 -16.81
N GLU A 522 15.09 34.22 -17.58
CA GLU A 522 15.81 32.94 -17.36
C GLU A 522 17.31 33.14 -17.66
N TYR A 523 18.15 32.66 -16.75
CA TYR A 523 19.61 32.67 -16.90
C TYR A 523 20.24 31.43 -16.27
N ILE A 524 21.51 31.15 -16.61
CA ILE A 524 22.27 30.03 -16.02
C ILE A 524 23.21 30.57 -14.95
N THR A 525 23.30 29.86 -13.84
CA THR A 525 24.17 30.18 -12.69
C THR A 525 24.76 28.91 -12.09
N ASP A 526 25.92 29.04 -11.46
CA ASP A 526 26.53 28.01 -10.61
C ASP A 526 26.15 28.18 -9.11
N ASP A 527 25.43 29.26 -8.79
CA ASP A 527 24.94 29.56 -7.44
C ASP A 527 23.65 28.79 -7.13
N TYR A 528 23.77 27.73 -6.33
CA TYR A 528 22.63 26.95 -5.90
C TYR A 528 21.61 27.74 -5.06
N ALA A 529 22.03 28.74 -4.28
CA ALA A 529 21.09 29.52 -3.48
C ALA A 529 20.07 30.26 -4.36
N LYS A 530 20.51 30.78 -5.50
CA LYS A 530 19.63 31.36 -6.53
C LYS A 530 18.71 30.32 -7.16
N ALA A 531 19.25 29.16 -7.51
CA ALA A 531 18.46 28.06 -8.08
C ALA A 531 17.43 27.49 -7.09
N ALA A 532 17.75 27.43 -5.81
CA ALA A 532 16.85 26.93 -4.75
C ALA A 532 15.62 27.83 -4.54
N THR A 533 15.73 29.12 -4.89
CA THR A 533 14.59 30.08 -4.90
C THR A 533 13.88 30.11 -6.25
N SER A 534 14.58 29.76 -7.35
CA SER A 534 14.04 29.70 -8.72
C SER A 534 13.67 28.24 -9.09
N LYS A 535 12.70 27.64 -8.40
CA LYS A 535 12.27 26.24 -8.64
C LYS A 535 11.41 26.14 -9.90
N TYR A 536 11.45 24.99 -10.54
CA TYR A 536 10.69 24.66 -11.75
C TYR A 536 9.77 23.47 -11.55
N PHE A 537 8.66 23.43 -12.28
CA PHE A 537 7.84 22.23 -12.46
C PHE A 537 8.58 21.26 -13.38
N VAL A 538 9.17 20.22 -12.82
CA VAL A 538 10.08 19.31 -13.56
C VAL A 538 9.48 17.95 -13.89
N GLY A 539 8.20 17.80 -13.66
CA GLY A 539 7.42 16.60 -13.99
C GLY A 539 6.52 16.14 -12.84
N LYS A 540 5.89 15.01 -13.05
CA LYS A 540 4.93 14.41 -12.08
C LYS A 540 5.26 12.95 -11.84
N ARG A 541 4.79 12.38 -10.70
CA ARG A 541 4.91 10.95 -10.41
C ARG A 541 3.81 10.12 -11.08
N THR A 542 2.63 10.68 -11.27
CA THR A 542 1.49 10.00 -11.87
C THR A 542 1.83 9.47 -13.26
N PRO A 543 1.68 8.16 -13.52
CA PRO A 543 1.91 7.58 -14.85
C PRO A 543 0.86 8.03 -15.85
N ASP A 544 1.17 7.96 -17.13
CA ASP A 544 0.23 8.27 -18.22
C ASP A 544 -0.63 7.04 -18.59
N LEU A 545 -0.06 5.83 -18.46
CA LEU A 545 -0.74 4.55 -18.70
C LEU A 545 -0.13 3.47 -17.79
N TYR A 546 -0.97 2.66 -17.17
CA TYR A 546 -0.53 1.47 -16.44
C TYR A 546 -1.55 0.32 -16.60
N GLY A 547 -1.10 -0.90 -16.33
CA GLY A 547 -1.98 -2.05 -16.46
C GLY A 547 -1.26 -3.39 -16.37
N SER A 548 -1.90 -4.41 -16.96
CA SER A 548 -1.40 -5.78 -16.96
C SER A 548 -1.64 -6.48 -18.30
N ILE A 549 -0.81 -7.48 -18.55
CA ILE A 549 -1.02 -8.47 -19.60
C ILE A 549 -0.92 -9.84 -18.95
N SER A 550 -1.96 -10.65 -19.06
CA SER A 550 -1.95 -12.05 -18.63
C SER A 550 -2.22 -12.99 -19.79
N THR A 551 -1.59 -14.15 -19.75
CA THR A 551 -1.83 -15.21 -20.73
C THR A 551 -1.93 -16.54 -20.03
N ASP A 552 -2.95 -17.33 -20.43
CA ASP A 552 -3.23 -18.65 -19.90
C ASP A 552 -3.31 -19.65 -21.05
N LEU A 553 -2.46 -20.66 -21.02
CA LEU A 553 -2.37 -21.71 -22.01
C LEU A 553 -2.65 -23.06 -21.36
N THR A 554 -3.68 -23.76 -21.82
CA THR A 554 -3.98 -25.13 -21.41
C THR A 554 -3.68 -26.09 -22.56
N LEU A 555 -2.87 -27.11 -22.31
CA LEU A 555 -2.50 -28.12 -23.26
C LEU A 555 -3.01 -29.49 -22.81
N PHE A 556 -3.64 -30.23 -23.73
CA PHE A 556 -4.13 -31.61 -23.54
C PHE A 556 -5.05 -31.76 -22.31
N ASN A 557 -5.67 -30.70 -21.85
CA ASN A 557 -6.50 -30.60 -20.61
C ASN A 557 -5.76 -31.05 -19.33
N CYS A 558 -4.43 -31.10 -19.34
CA CYS A 558 -3.64 -31.54 -18.20
C CYS A 558 -2.41 -30.68 -17.90
N VAL A 559 -1.93 -29.90 -18.84
CA VAL A 559 -0.83 -28.93 -18.60
C VAL A 559 -1.41 -27.52 -18.68
N ASP A 560 -1.15 -26.72 -17.68
CA ASP A 560 -1.51 -25.31 -17.63
C ASP A 560 -0.26 -24.43 -17.46
N LEU A 561 -0.17 -23.37 -18.26
CA LEU A 561 0.83 -22.30 -18.14
C LEU A 561 0.12 -20.97 -18.00
N SER A 562 0.39 -20.27 -16.91
CA SER A 562 -0.10 -18.90 -16.67
C SER A 562 1.08 -17.95 -16.53
N ILE A 563 1.01 -16.79 -17.19
CA ILE A 563 1.99 -15.72 -17.07
C ILE A 563 1.27 -14.42 -16.80
N LEU A 564 1.65 -13.73 -15.73
CA LEU A 564 1.16 -12.41 -15.36
C LEU A 564 2.28 -11.39 -15.48
N THR A 565 2.01 -10.32 -16.22
CA THR A 565 2.90 -9.17 -16.32
C THR A 565 2.17 -7.90 -15.92
N THR A 566 2.91 -6.91 -15.42
CA THR A 566 2.40 -5.56 -15.16
C THR A 566 3.31 -4.53 -15.80
N TYR A 567 2.73 -3.37 -16.15
CA TYR A 567 3.49 -2.28 -16.75
C TYR A 567 2.99 -0.92 -16.26
N SER A 568 3.89 0.05 -16.30
CA SER A 568 3.58 1.47 -16.09
C SER A 568 4.43 2.29 -17.05
N ILE A 569 3.80 3.26 -17.71
CA ILE A 569 4.44 4.12 -18.71
C ILE A 569 4.27 5.57 -18.25
N GLY A 570 5.35 6.33 -18.29
CA GLY A 570 5.37 7.72 -17.85
C GLY A 570 5.59 7.86 -16.35
N GLY A 571 5.48 9.09 -15.88
CA GLY A 571 5.81 9.48 -14.52
C GLY A 571 7.33 9.58 -14.29
N LYS A 572 7.68 10.26 -13.21
CA LYS A 572 9.05 10.40 -12.73
C LYS A 572 9.17 9.96 -11.28
N ILE A 573 10.36 9.55 -10.86
CA ILE A 573 10.69 9.23 -9.47
C ILE A 573 12.00 9.92 -9.12
N TYR A 574 12.11 10.44 -7.90
CA TYR A 574 13.36 10.97 -7.38
C TYR A 574 14.22 9.81 -6.89
N ASP A 575 15.37 9.60 -7.54
CA ASP A 575 16.31 8.53 -7.17
C ASP A 575 17.22 9.01 -6.03
N SER A 576 16.74 8.85 -4.80
CA SER A 576 17.49 9.25 -3.60
C SER A 576 18.72 8.38 -3.35
N LEU A 577 18.71 7.12 -3.80
CA LEU A 577 19.90 6.27 -3.73
C LEU A 577 20.99 6.75 -4.68
N TYR A 578 20.62 7.03 -5.94
CA TYR A 578 21.57 7.62 -6.92
C TYR A 578 22.08 8.98 -6.43
N TYR A 579 21.19 9.85 -5.96
CA TYR A 579 21.56 11.11 -5.33
C TYR A 579 22.56 10.89 -4.17
N GLY A 580 22.27 9.98 -3.25
CA GLY A 580 23.12 9.68 -2.10
C GLY A 580 24.50 9.16 -2.50
N THR A 581 24.58 8.29 -3.50
CA THR A 581 25.85 7.70 -3.98
C THR A 581 26.60 8.56 -5.01
N MET A 582 26.00 9.64 -5.50
CA MET A 582 26.66 10.63 -6.37
C MET A 582 27.14 11.87 -5.61
N LYS A 583 26.87 11.92 -4.29
CA LYS A 583 27.31 13.04 -3.45
C LYS A 583 28.84 13.09 -3.33
N PRO A 584 29.49 14.16 -3.72
CA PRO A 584 30.90 14.36 -3.44
C PRO A 584 31.20 14.76 -1.98
N MET A 585 30.29 14.52 -1.02
CA MET A 585 30.07 15.48 0.05
C MET A 585 30.70 15.24 1.38
N TYR A 586 30.57 14.05 1.95
CA TYR A 586 30.86 13.96 3.36
C TYR A 586 32.19 13.24 3.61
N TYR A 587 32.41 12.14 2.93
CA TYR A 587 33.59 11.34 3.18
C TYR A 587 34.07 10.66 1.90
N ALA A 588 35.35 10.77 1.60
CA ALA A 588 35.98 10.06 0.48
C ALA A 588 35.81 8.52 0.60
N SER A 589 35.40 8.05 1.75
CA SER A 589 35.23 6.63 2.11
C SER A 589 33.80 6.09 1.93
N ASP A 590 32.84 6.94 1.55
CA ASP A 590 31.48 6.48 1.24
C ASP A 590 31.45 5.64 -0.03
N THR A 591 30.39 4.83 -0.18
CA THR A 591 30.11 4.17 -1.45
C THR A 591 29.81 5.20 -2.52
N TRP A 592 30.51 5.12 -3.62
CA TRP A 592 30.33 5.98 -4.77
C TRP A 592 29.74 5.19 -5.94
N ASN A 593 28.75 5.77 -6.61
CA ASN A 593 28.25 5.22 -7.85
C ASN A 593 29.36 5.25 -8.91
N LYS A 594 29.49 4.15 -9.68
CA LYS A 594 30.51 4.05 -10.74
C LYS A 594 30.42 5.17 -11.79
N ASN A 595 29.26 5.82 -11.94
CA ASN A 595 29.10 6.96 -12.86
C ASN A 595 29.99 8.14 -12.48
N VAL A 596 30.42 8.25 -11.20
CA VAL A 596 31.37 9.29 -10.76
C VAL A 596 32.70 9.22 -11.51
N LEU A 597 33.06 8.06 -12.07
CA LEU A 597 34.24 7.93 -12.93
C LEU A 597 34.16 8.78 -14.21
N ARG A 598 32.95 9.14 -14.67
CA ARG A 598 32.72 10.01 -15.83
C ARG A 598 32.68 11.50 -15.49
N ARG A 599 32.93 11.85 -14.20
CA ARG A 599 32.90 13.23 -13.75
C ARG A 599 33.87 14.13 -14.54
N TRP A 600 33.60 15.41 -14.51
CA TRP A 600 34.54 16.41 -14.97
C TRP A 600 35.89 16.29 -14.22
N GLN A 601 37.01 16.30 -14.94
CA GLN A 601 38.37 16.15 -14.41
C GLN A 601 39.30 17.29 -14.80
N LYS A 602 39.09 17.92 -15.99
CA LYS A 602 39.91 19.00 -16.51
C LYS A 602 39.13 19.95 -17.44
N PRO A 603 39.58 21.20 -17.60
CA PRO A 603 38.99 22.16 -18.54
C PRO A 603 38.83 21.58 -19.95
N GLY A 604 37.63 21.71 -20.50
CA GLY A 604 37.22 21.17 -21.80
C GLY A 604 36.50 19.82 -21.72
N ASP A 605 36.42 19.16 -20.59
CA ASP A 605 35.63 17.92 -20.45
C ASP A 605 34.14 18.22 -20.60
N ILE A 606 33.46 17.45 -21.45
CA ILE A 606 32.01 17.50 -21.62
C ILE A 606 31.39 16.29 -20.89
N THR A 607 30.70 16.55 -19.81
CA THR A 607 30.09 15.52 -18.99
C THR A 607 28.81 16.04 -18.31
N ASP A 608 27.94 15.12 -17.88
CA ASP A 608 26.73 15.37 -17.10
C ASP A 608 26.97 15.31 -15.58
N ILE A 609 28.22 15.00 -15.16
CA ILE A 609 28.58 14.82 -13.75
C ILE A 609 29.61 15.87 -13.35
N PRO A 610 29.31 16.72 -12.35
CA PRO A 610 30.21 17.79 -11.94
C PRO A 610 31.51 17.26 -11.35
N ARG A 611 32.49 18.18 -11.17
CA ARG A 611 33.71 17.86 -10.41
C ARG A 611 33.39 17.39 -9.00
N VAL A 612 34.27 16.57 -8.44
CA VAL A 612 34.21 16.21 -7.01
C VAL A 612 34.72 17.39 -6.20
N ASP A 613 33.89 17.86 -5.29
CA ASP A 613 34.21 18.93 -4.37
C ASP A 613 34.00 18.43 -2.94
N VAL A 614 35.12 18.07 -2.29
CA VAL A 614 35.10 17.52 -0.91
C VAL A 614 34.71 18.65 0.04
N GLY A 615 33.60 18.48 0.76
CA GLY A 615 33.01 19.51 1.63
C GLY A 615 32.01 20.44 0.93
N GLY A 616 31.77 20.26 -0.37
CA GLY A 616 30.71 20.95 -1.09
C GLY A 616 29.32 20.50 -0.66
N SER A 617 28.31 21.38 -0.79
CA SER A 617 26.92 21.03 -0.48
C SER A 617 26.31 20.23 -1.63
N SER A 618 25.66 19.10 -1.35
CA SER A 618 24.84 18.41 -2.35
C SER A 618 23.56 19.17 -2.61
N THR A 619 23.16 19.22 -3.86
CA THR A 619 22.05 20.02 -4.31
C THR A 619 20.92 19.14 -4.82
N LEU A 620 19.71 19.37 -4.31
CA LEU A 620 18.50 18.68 -4.76
C LEU A 620 18.07 19.24 -6.11
N THR A 621 18.37 18.51 -7.18
CA THR A 621 18.09 18.97 -8.55
C THR A 621 17.37 17.95 -9.39
N SER A 622 16.86 18.40 -10.54
CA SER A 622 16.21 17.55 -11.54
C SER A 622 17.12 16.46 -12.15
N ASN A 623 18.45 16.50 -11.93
CA ASN A 623 19.37 15.43 -12.37
C ASN A 623 19.04 14.06 -11.80
N TYR A 624 18.42 14.05 -10.63
CA TYR A 624 18.07 12.82 -9.92
C TYR A 624 16.63 12.38 -10.14
N LEU A 625 15.89 13.07 -11.03
CA LEU A 625 14.57 12.65 -11.50
C LEU A 625 14.72 11.72 -12.69
N VAL A 626 14.37 10.46 -12.49
CA VAL A 626 14.42 9.43 -13.53
C VAL A 626 13.03 9.03 -13.99
N ASN A 627 12.93 8.45 -15.18
CA ASN A 627 11.69 7.89 -15.68
C ASN A 627 11.27 6.70 -14.81
N ALA A 628 10.02 6.73 -14.31
CA ALA A 628 9.47 5.70 -13.45
C ALA A 628 8.78 4.55 -14.22
N SER A 629 8.87 4.54 -15.55
CA SER A 629 8.29 3.47 -16.36
C SER A 629 8.94 2.12 -16.03
N TYR A 630 8.11 1.10 -16.04
CA TYR A 630 8.55 -0.27 -15.85
C TYR A 630 7.71 -1.28 -16.63
N PHE A 631 8.29 -2.45 -16.86
CA PHE A 631 7.62 -3.67 -17.25
C PHE A 631 8.09 -4.79 -16.30
N ALA A 632 7.15 -5.50 -15.68
CA ALA A 632 7.47 -6.55 -14.72
C ALA A 632 6.78 -7.87 -15.09
N ILE A 633 7.55 -8.96 -15.08
CA ILE A 633 7.00 -10.32 -15.11
C ILE A 633 6.76 -10.71 -13.66
N LYS A 634 5.49 -10.68 -13.24
CA LYS A 634 5.09 -10.87 -11.86
C LYS A 634 5.02 -12.31 -11.44
N ASN A 635 4.47 -13.15 -12.31
CA ASN A 635 4.31 -14.58 -12.03
C ASN A 635 4.39 -15.40 -13.31
N ILE A 636 5.02 -16.58 -13.21
CA ILE A 636 4.96 -17.66 -14.20
C ILE A 636 4.61 -18.92 -13.41
N THR A 637 3.47 -19.54 -13.72
CA THR A 637 3.05 -20.81 -13.11
C THR A 637 2.87 -21.86 -14.19
N LEU A 638 3.50 -23.01 -13.99
CA LEU A 638 3.35 -24.19 -14.82
C LEU A 638 2.79 -25.33 -13.98
N GLY A 639 1.62 -25.83 -14.35
CA GLY A 639 0.94 -26.91 -13.65
C GLY A 639 0.76 -28.15 -14.53
N TYR A 640 0.72 -29.30 -13.89
CA TYR A 640 0.35 -30.57 -14.49
C TYR A 640 -0.69 -31.28 -13.62
N THR A 641 -1.89 -31.43 -14.16
CA THR A 641 -2.97 -32.19 -13.52
C THR A 641 -3.00 -33.63 -14.05
N LEU A 642 -2.85 -34.58 -13.15
CA LEU A 642 -2.92 -35.99 -13.54
C LEU A 642 -4.31 -36.31 -14.11
N PRO A 643 -4.37 -37.05 -15.25
CA PRO A 643 -5.64 -37.55 -15.75
C PRO A 643 -6.36 -38.40 -14.70
N SER A 644 -7.69 -38.21 -14.60
CA SER A 644 -8.53 -38.88 -13.60
C SER A 644 -8.39 -40.41 -13.63
N SER A 645 -8.11 -41.00 -14.80
CA SER A 645 -7.83 -42.45 -14.96
C SER A 645 -6.55 -42.94 -14.26
N ILE A 646 -5.62 -42.03 -13.95
CA ILE A 646 -4.40 -42.32 -13.19
C ILE A 646 -4.62 -42.00 -11.72
N ALA A 647 -5.19 -40.82 -11.41
CA ALA A 647 -5.45 -40.36 -10.02
C ALA A 647 -6.36 -41.34 -9.28
N SER A 648 -7.40 -41.87 -9.92
CA SER A 648 -8.33 -42.85 -9.34
C SER A 648 -7.68 -44.18 -8.91
N LYS A 649 -6.57 -44.57 -9.55
CA LYS A 649 -5.81 -45.75 -9.10
C LYS A 649 -5.14 -45.56 -7.74
N ALA A 650 -4.92 -44.34 -7.33
CA ALA A 650 -4.41 -43.94 -6.02
C ALA A 650 -5.53 -43.49 -5.05
N TYR A 651 -6.80 -43.80 -5.39
CA TYR A 651 -7.98 -43.37 -4.61
C TYR A 651 -8.12 -41.85 -4.48
N LEU A 652 -7.59 -41.11 -5.48
CA LEU A 652 -7.68 -39.64 -5.50
C LEU A 652 -8.70 -39.22 -6.55
N SER A 653 -9.48 -38.16 -6.21
CA SER A 653 -10.38 -37.47 -7.15
C SER A 653 -9.61 -36.51 -8.07
N GLY A 654 -8.47 -36.01 -7.60
CA GLY A 654 -7.57 -35.16 -8.38
C GLY A 654 -6.18 -35.04 -7.78
N LEU A 655 -5.17 -34.89 -8.63
CA LEU A 655 -3.79 -34.60 -8.24
C LEU A 655 -3.19 -33.60 -9.23
N ARG A 656 -2.73 -32.48 -8.75
CA ARG A 656 -2.02 -31.46 -9.54
C ARG A 656 -0.68 -31.14 -8.89
N VAL A 657 0.37 -31.15 -9.70
CA VAL A 657 1.71 -30.66 -9.34
C VAL A 657 1.94 -29.38 -10.11
N TYR A 658 2.47 -28.37 -9.45
CA TYR A 658 2.78 -27.10 -10.12
C TYR A 658 4.08 -26.49 -9.61
N ALA A 659 4.71 -25.70 -10.46
CA ALA A 659 5.81 -24.82 -10.12
C ALA A 659 5.38 -23.38 -10.41
N SER A 660 5.65 -22.49 -9.47
CA SER A 660 5.37 -21.05 -9.59
C SER A 660 6.65 -20.26 -9.36
N PHE A 661 6.86 -19.25 -10.19
CA PHE A 661 7.96 -18.32 -10.04
C PHE A 661 7.40 -16.90 -9.96
N ASP A 662 7.56 -16.27 -8.79
CA ASP A 662 7.07 -14.92 -8.51
C ASP A 662 8.18 -13.89 -8.62
N ASN A 663 7.81 -12.64 -9.00
CA ASN A 663 8.73 -11.52 -9.22
C ASN A 663 9.92 -11.88 -10.14
N VAL A 664 9.61 -12.54 -11.26
CA VAL A 664 10.58 -13.14 -12.18
C VAL A 664 11.59 -12.11 -12.71
N ALA A 665 11.09 -10.98 -13.21
CA ALA A 665 11.92 -9.93 -13.77
C ALA A 665 11.26 -8.56 -13.68
N LEU A 666 12.07 -7.53 -13.49
CA LEU A 666 11.70 -6.12 -13.53
C LEU A 666 12.62 -5.39 -14.52
N PHE A 667 12.02 -4.74 -15.51
CA PHE A 667 12.70 -3.88 -16.48
C PHE A 667 12.32 -2.44 -16.18
N THR A 668 13.29 -1.61 -15.79
CA THR A 668 13.12 -0.20 -15.42
C THR A 668 14.41 0.58 -15.63
N HIS A 669 14.31 1.90 -15.71
CA HIS A 669 15.45 2.80 -15.75
C HIS A 669 16.14 2.94 -14.37
N LEU A 670 15.40 2.68 -13.29
CA LEU A 670 15.93 2.72 -11.93
C LEU A 670 16.94 1.59 -11.68
N LYS A 671 18.00 1.88 -10.94
CA LYS A 671 19.01 0.90 -10.53
C LYS A 671 19.02 0.77 -9.01
N GLY A 672 18.82 -0.46 -8.51
CA GLY A 672 18.83 -0.74 -7.07
C GLY A 672 17.53 -0.38 -6.33
N MET A 673 16.48 0.00 -7.05
CA MET A 673 15.17 0.33 -6.49
C MET A 673 14.05 -0.21 -7.37
N ASP A 674 12.91 -0.55 -6.75
CA ASP A 674 11.70 -0.94 -7.45
C ASP A 674 10.70 0.23 -7.51
N PRO A 675 10.38 0.77 -8.71
CA PRO A 675 9.46 1.89 -8.85
C PRO A 675 8.03 1.58 -8.44
N GLN A 676 7.69 0.31 -8.22
CA GLN A 676 6.35 -0.13 -7.81
C GLN A 676 6.07 0.16 -6.33
N TYR A 677 7.12 0.25 -5.48
CA TYR A 677 6.98 0.45 -4.04
C TYR A 677 6.67 1.86 -3.60
N ASN A 678 7.01 2.84 -4.41
CA ASN A 678 6.88 4.22 -3.98
C ASN A 678 6.01 5.04 -4.93
N LEU A 679 4.75 5.16 -4.55
CA LEU A 679 3.77 5.97 -5.28
C LEU A 679 4.01 7.48 -5.13
N THR A 680 4.78 7.91 -4.14
CA THR A 680 5.04 9.33 -3.87
C THR A 680 6.34 9.84 -4.49
N GLY A 681 7.14 8.96 -5.12
CA GLY A 681 8.35 9.32 -5.84
C GLY A 681 9.57 9.59 -4.96
N GLY A 682 9.77 8.80 -3.93
CA GLY A 682 11.00 8.75 -3.12
C GLY A 682 11.38 7.30 -2.82
N THR A 683 12.49 7.05 -2.17
CA THR A 683 12.82 5.73 -1.67
C THR A 683 12.88 5.73 -0.16
N ASN A 684 12.54 4.61 0.44
CA ASN A 684 12.57 4.43 1.88
C ASN A 684 13.71 3.48 2.30
N TYR A 685 14.67 3.21 1.41
CA TYR A 685 15.72 2.20 1.63
C TYR A 685 15.15 0.83 2.03
N ALA A 686 13.97 0.51 1.48
CA ALA A 686 13.28 -0.74 1.73
C ALA A 686 13.80 -1.85 0.83
N TYR A 687 13.65 -3.09 1.28
CA TYR A 687 13.95 -4.26 0.45
C TYR A 687 13.03 -4.32 -0.75
N SER A 688 13.61 -4.69 -1.90
CA SER A 688 12.80 -5.06 -3.06
C SER A 688 12.13 -6.43 -2.82
N PRO A 689 10.97 -6.72 -3.47
CA PRO A 689 10.33 -8.03 -3.38
C PRO A 689 11.29 -9.13 -3.80
N ASN A 690 11.24 -10.21 -3.05
CA ASN A 690 12.04 -11.39 -3.36
C ASN A 690 11.54 -12.05 -4.65
N LYS A 691 12.47 -12.63 -5.39
CA LYS A 691 12.16 -13.63 -6.38
C LYS A 691 11.87 -14.95 -5.66
N THR A 692 10.67 -15.49 -5.84
CA THR A 692 10.25 -16.70 -5.13
C THR A 692 9.98 -17.82 -6.12
N PHE A 693 10.63 -18.96 -5.93
CA PHE A 693 10.31 -20.19 -6.65
C PHE A 693 9.60 -21.14 -5.69
N SER A 694 8.42 -21.62 -6.11
CA SER A 694 7.59 -22.52 -5.32
C SER A 694 7.26 -23.79 -6.10
N ILE A 695 7.21 -24.90 -5.39
CA ILE A 695 6.64 -26.15 -5.92
C ILE A 695 5.44 -26.48 -5.04
N GLY A 696 4.30 -26.74 -5.67
CA GLY A 696 3.05 -27.07 -4.99
C GLY A 696 2.47 -28.40 -5.43
N LEU A 697 1.74 -29.01 -4.52
CA LEU A 697 1.02 -30.27 -4.73
C LEU A 697 -0.40 -30.11 -4.20
N ASP A 698 -1.40 -30.20 -5.09
CA ASP A 698 -2.82 -30.21 -4.73
C ASP A 698 -3.34 -31.64 -4.81
N ILE A 699 -3.84 -32.15 -3.71
CA ILE A 699 -4.38 -33.52 -3.59
C ILE A 699 -5.85 -33.43 -3.19
N ASN A 700 -6.73 -33.98 -4.01
CA ASN A 700 -8.16 -34.08 -3.77
C ASN A 700 -8.55 -35.56 -3.59
N PHE A 701 -9.23 -35.86 -2.50
CA PHE A 701 -9.69 -37.23 -2.14
C PHE A 701 -11.13 -37.43 -2.52
#